data_9c1347c92dff4cd30b5c8160d467b2e5
#
_entry.id   9c1347c92dff4cd30b5c8160d467b2e5
#
_cell.length_a   1.000
_cell.length_b   1.000
_cell.length_c   1.000
_cell.angle_alpha   90.00
_cell.angle_beta   90.00
_cell.angle_gamma   90.00
#
_symmetry.space_group_name_H-M   'P 1'
#
loop_
_entity.id
_entity.type
_entity.pdbx_description
1 polymer ?
#
loop_
_entity_poly.entity_id
_entity_poly.type
_entity_poly.pdbx_seq_one_letter_code
_entity_poly.pdbx_strand_id
1 'polypeptide(L)'
;MIRGARAAVFTVALALSARPASAQQGGVIPLPARIIPGSGTFQLNAATVMQVPHGDANALSAARYLAELWKRSNGLTLAVSATAAGNEADARIAFRSEPGFGPEAYRLEVAPKRITVSATTGAGLFYGAVTLWQLLPPGRNAAPIPAQTIVDQPRYVWRGLLLDSSRHFQSPAFVRSMIDWMAWHKLNVLHWHLTDDQGWRLQIRRYPRLTSVGSWRIPASVPGSPAPQPYGGFYTQDDVRGIVAFAAKRHVLIVPEIDMPGHATAAIAAYPALGAGDDASLPVSAKWGVHSHLFNLEPGTFEFLQNVLGEILQLFPSRYIHIGGDEAVKDEWNASRAVQARARRLGIHDPDALQSYFTQKIGRYLRAHGRRAVGWDEIMQPGLTSDAVVMSWHGASVARAAAIRGNDTVLAPDPMLYFDHRQSSLPGEPPGRLASISLEDVYRFEPHDSQLTDIQQRHVLGLQAELWTEHISSGRRVEWMALPRAAALAEVGWSSPQRSWPDFLKRLASMSARYRAFDLDYADSVFGIDARLARTAGAIGVTLSNLTELKDAGLDSAIRYTLDGQEPNASSMLYAAPLKVAAGTEIRAATFLGADQVSRTWSVRLDGHAGVRRSSHELELCSNGVGLLLEPDGNSGSTEAPLAVDIMNPCWIYRDVDLAHGPQVLAAVAALPFNYELGLDAAKIRAGDNQTPDGELEVHVDGCDTAAFSVLPLAAAAHHDGVTVLPAQKLPPIAGRHDLCLRFARPSLDPLWALDWVEIGD
;
A
#
# COMPACT_ATOMS: atom_id res chain seq x y z
N MET A 1 60.21 -70.92 2.80
CA MET A 1 59.64 -70.27 1.61
C MET A 1 58.51 -69.37 2.06
N ILE A 2 58.79 -68.12 2.31
CA ILE A 2 57.80 -67.13 2.79
C ILE A 2 57.76 -66.03 1.75
N ARG A 3 56.59 -65.88 1.12
CA ARG A 3 56.34 -64.79 0.17
C ARG A 3 55.73 -63.62 0.91
N GLY A 4 56.40 -62.49 0.84
CA GLY A 4 55.95 -61.20 1.38
C GLY A 4 54.84 -60.58 0.55
N ALA A 5 53.80 -60.10 1.21
CA ALA A 5 52.77 -59.27 0.65
C ALA A 5 53.14 -57.78 0.81
N ARG A 6 53.24 -57.05 -0.30
CA ARG A 6 53.39 -55.60 -0.32
C ARG A 6 52.00 -54.94 -0.20
N ALA A 7 51.79 -54.15 0.84
CA ALA A 7 50.60 -53.31 0.98
C ALA A 7 50.79 -52.02 0.17
N ALA A 8 49.88 -51.75 -0.79
CA ALA A 8 49.79 -50.49 -1.51
C ALA A 8 48.95 -49.51 -0.71
N VAL A 9 49.53 -48.38 -0.30
CA VAL A 9 48.82 -47.26 0.34
C VAL A 9 48.21 -46.41 -0.78
N PHE A 10 46.90 -46.43 -0.91
CA PHE A 10 46.19 -45.47 -1.74
C PHE A 10 45.95 -44.18 -0.98
N THR A 11 46.66 -43.12 -1.38
CA THR A 11 46.41 -41.76 -0.91
C THR A 11 45.22 -41.21 -1.69
N VAL A 12 44.07 -41.11 -1.04
CA VAL A 12 42.89 -40.41 -1.58
C VAL A 12 43.13 -38.91 -1.40
N ALA A 13 43.41 -38.23 -2.47
CA ALA A 13 43.41 -36.75 -2.50
C ALA A 13 41.95 -36.27 -2.48
N LEU A 14 41.50 -35.74 -1.32
CA LEU A 14 40.25 -34.96 -1.25
C LEU A 14 40.44 -33.67 -2.06
N ALA A 15 39.90 -33.65 -3.26
CA ALA A 15 39.68 -32.42 -3.98
C ALA A 15 38.60 -31.60 -3.22
N LEU A 16 39.00 -30.63 -2.43
CA LEU A 16 38.13 -29.56 -1.97
C LEU A 16 37.63 -28.80 -3.22
N SER A 17 36.43 -29.13 -3.68
CA SER A 17 35.69 -28.29 -4.60
C SER A 17 35.40 -26.96 -3.89
N ALA A 18 36.20 -25.95 -4.20
CA ALA A 18 35.88 -24.57 -3.87
C ALA A 18 34.49 -24.27 -4.46
N ARG A 19 33.48 -24.18 -3.59
CA ARG A 19 32.19 -23.60 -3.95
C ARG A 19 32.52 -22.24 -4.54
N PRO A 20 32.01 -21.90 -5.76
CA PRO A 20 32.15 -20.54 -6.26
C PRO A 20 31.55 -19.64 -5.16
N ALA A 21 32.35 -18.65 -4.70
CA ALA A 21 31.84 -17.58 -3.87
C ALA A 21 30.57 -17.07 -4.56
N SER A 22 29.44 -17.14 -3.87
CA SER A 22 28.18 -16.58 -4.37
C SER A 22 28.52 -15.14 -4.76
N ALA A 23 28.48 -14.85 -6.07
CA ALA A 23 28.62 -13.49 -6.55
C ALA A 23 27.62 -12.67 -5.73
N GLN A 24 28.12 -11.68 -5.01
CA GLN A 24 27.30 -10.77 -4.22
C GLN A 24 26.34 -10.12 -5.23
N GLN A 25 25.14 -10.66 -5.34
CA GLN A 25 24.07 -10.07 -6.16
C GLN A 25 23.84 -8.72 -5.50
N GLY A 26 24.33 -7.65 -6.14
CA GLY A 26 24.14 -6.29 -5.65
C GLY A 26 22.64 -6.09 -5.36
N GLY A 27 22.27 -5.31 -4.32
CA GLY A 27 20.91 -5.12 -3.83
C GLY A 27 19.93 -4.52 -4.85
N VAL A 28 19.80 -5.16 -6.02
CA VAL A 28 18.94 -4.73 -7.14
C VAL A 28 17.54 -5.32 -7.00
N ILE A 29 16.54 -4.46 -6.96
CA ILE A 29 15.11 -4.80 -6.98
C ILE A 29 14.43 -3.95 -8.07
N PRO A 30 13.66 -4.56 -8.98
CA PRO A 30 13.41 -6.01 -9.16
C PRO A 30 14.64 -6.78 -9.65
N LEU A 31 14.67 -8.09 -9.36
CA LEU A 31 15.75 -8.99 -9.76
C LEU A 31 15.85 -9.06 -11.29
N PRO A 32 17.01 -8.77 -11.89
CA PRO A 32 17.19 -8.88 -13.33
C PRO A 32 17.02 -10.31 -13.85
N ALA A 33 16.54 -10.43 -15.09
CA ALA A 33 16.30 -11.72 -15.73
C ALA A 33 17.57 -12.58 -15.84
N ARG A 34 18.73 -11.96 -16.06
CA ARG A 34 20.01 -12.68 -16.16
C ARG A 34 21.17 -11.81 -15.69
N ILE A 35 22.00 -12.35 -14.79
CA ILE A 35 23.24 -11.76 -14.32
C ILE A 35 24.38 -12.73 -14.63
N ILE A 36 25.39 -12.27 -15.35
CA ILE A 36 26.58 -13.04 -15.69
C ILE A 36 27.77 -12.39 -15.01
N PRO A 37 28.37 -13.01 -13.95
CA PRO A 37 29.54 -12.47 -13.28
C PRO A 37 30.73 -12.31 -14.23
N GLY A 38 31.49 -11.22 -14.07
CA GLY A 38 32.75 -10.95 -14.76
C GLY A 38 33.93 -10.91 -13.79
N SER A 39 35.13 -10.66 -14.30
CA SER A 39 36.34 -10.56 -13.49
C SER A 39 36.72 -9.11 -13.22
N GLY A 40 37.07 -8.79 -11.94
CA GLY A 40 37.50 -7.46 -11.52
C GLY A 40 36.34 -6.54 -11.11
N THR A 41 36.70 -5.26 -10.95
CA THR A 41 35.74 -4.25 -10.48
C THR A 41 35.95 -2.92 -11.22
N PHE A 42 34.85 -2.21 -11.48
CA PHE A 42 34.88 -0.83 -11.94
C PHE A 42 35.02 0.12 -10.73
N GLN A 43 35.96 1.04 -10.79
CA GLN A 43 36.18 2.05 -9.74
C GLN A 43 35.39 3.32 -10.09
N LEU A 44 34.22 3.49 -9.47
CA LEU A 44 33.43 4.70 -9.57
C LEU A 44 33.97 5.76 -8.62
N ASN A 45 34.20 6.98 -9.14
CA ASN A 45 34.66 8.13 -8.36
C ASN A 45 34.25 9.45 -9.05
N ALA A 46 34.53 10.59 -8.42
CA ALA A 46 34.18 11.92 -8.93
C ALA A 46 34.80 12.28 -10.29
N ALA A 47 35.91 11.63 -10.71
CA ALA A 47 36.51 11.83 -12.03
C ALA A 47 35.88 10.97 -13.12
N THR A 48 34.87 10.14 -12.78
CA THR A 48 34.14 9.31 -13.76
C THR A 48 33.26 10.19 -14.66
N VAL A 49 33.46 10.10 -15.98
CA VAL A 49 32.69 10.85 -16.97
C VAL A 49 31.67 9.95 -17.63
N MET A 50 30.43 10.43 -17.72
CA MET A 50 29.36 9.81 -18.52
C MET A 50 29.31 10.44 -19.90
N GLN A 51 29.28 9.61 -20.95
CA GLN A 51 29.21 10.06 -22.33
C GLN A 51 28.01 9.47 -23.04
N VAL A 52 27.35 10.29 -23.84
CA VAL A 52 26.20 9.92 -24.67
C VAL A 52 26.46 10.34 -26.13
N PRO A 53 25.92 9.65 -27.14
CA PRO A 53 26.03 10.04 -28.54
C PRO A 53 25.39 11.42 -28.73
N HIS A 54 26.03 12.27 -29.56
CA HIS A 54 25.48 13.58 -29.92
C HIS A 54 24.13 13.41 -30.63
N GLY A 55 23.12 14.15 -30.17
CA GLY A 55 21.76 14.10 -30.71
C GLY A 55 20.87 13.00 -30.14
N ASP A 56 21.40 12.07 -29.34
CA ASP A 56 20.59 11.05 -28.66
C ASP A 56 19.96 11.63 -27.37
N ALA A 57 18.73 12.14 -27.51
CA ALA A 57 17.97 12.72 -26.39
C ALA A 57 17.60 11.69 -25.32
N ASN A 58 17.38 10.43 -25.71
CA ASN A 58 17.03 9.34 -24.78
C ASN A 58 18.23 8.97 -23.91
N ALA A 59 19.39 8.76 -24.51
CA ALA A 59 20.65 8.49 -23.80
C ALA A 59 21.01 9.64 -22.85
N LEU A 60 20.84 10.89 -23.31
CA LEU A 60 21.11 12.07 -22.49
C LEU A 60 20.16 12.15 -21.29
N SER A 61 18.86 11.85 -21.47
CA SER A 61 17.88 11.83 -20.39
C SER A 61 18.22 10.78 -19.34
N ALA A 62 18.52 9.55 -19.76
CA ALA A 62 18.88 8.45 -18.86
C ALA A 62 20.18 8.74 -18.08
N ALA A 63 21.22 9.27 -18.75
CA ALA A 63 22.46 9.63 -18.12
C ALA A 63 22.30 10.77 -17.08
N ARG A 64 21.52 11.80 -17.39
CA ARG A 64 21.21 12.89 -16.45
C ARG A 64 20.42 12.40 -15.24
N TYR A 65 19.46 11.50 -15.45
CA TYR A 65 18.71 10.91 -14.35
C TYR A 65 19.60 10.08 -13.43
N LEU A 66 20.49 9.26 -13.98
CA LEU A 66 21.49 8.53 -13.20
C LEU A 66 22.39 9.46 -12.38
N ALA A 67 22.87 10.56 -13.00
CA ALA A 67 23.67 11.57 -12.30
C ALA A 67 22.91 12.21 -11.15
N GLU A 68 21.61 12.53 -11.35
CA GLU A 68 20.74 13.06 -10.30
C GLU A 68 20.57 12.08 -9.15
N LEU A 69 20.28 10.81 -9.43
CA LEU A 69 20.13 9.77 -8.42
C LEU A 69 21.39 9.62 -7.58
N TRP A 70 22.56 9.49 -8.20
CA TRP A 70 23.83 9.37 -7.46
C TRP A 70 24.19 10.63 -6.69
N LYS A 71 23.87 11.81 -7.20
CA LYS A 71 24.06 13.06 -6.45
C LYS A 71 23.22 13.07 -5.18
N ARG A 72 21.92 12.67 -5.27
CA ARG A 72 21.00 12.67 -4.14
C ARG A 72 21.32 11.57 -3.12
N SER A 73 21.60 10.33 -3.56
CA SER A 73 21.82 9.20 -2.65
C SER A 73 23.24 9.03 -2.16
N ASN A 74 24.24 9.56 -2.88
CA ASN A 74 25.64 9.28 -2.65
C ASN A 74 26.52 10.55 -2.54
N GLY A 75 25.94 11.75 -2.79
CA GLY A 75 26.71 13.00 -2.88
C GLY A 75 27.65 13.06 -4.08
N LEU A 76 27.52 12.13 -5.04
CA LEU A 76 28.44 11.98 -6.17
C LEU A 76 27.96 12.82 -7.36
N THR A 77 28.70 13.86 -7.71
CA THR A 77 28.40 14.70 -8.87
C THR A 77 29.27 14.27 -10.05
N LEU A 78 28.63 13.76 -11.11
CA LEU A 78 29.29 13.31 -12.33
C LEU A 78 28.95 14.18 -13.53
N ALA A 79 29.96 14.44 -14.38
CA ALA A 79 29.75 15.16 -15.63
C ALA A 79 29.07 14.25 -16.68
N VAL A 80 28.10 14.83 -17.39
CA VAL A 80 27.45 14.21 -18.55
C VAL A 80 27.79 15.03 -19.79
N SER A 81 28.47 14.42 -20.77
CA SER A 81 28.85 15.08 -22.02
C SER A 81 28.31 14.36 -23.24
N ALA A 82 27.96 15.10 -24.28
CA ALA A 82 27.63 14.56 -25.59
C ALA A 82 28.88 14.58 -26.47
N THR A 83 29.19 13.46 -27.13
CA THR A 83 30.35 13.30 -28.00
C THR A 83 29.94 12.83 -29.38
N ALA A 84 30.79 13.10 -30.42
CA ALA A 84 30.58 12.54 -31.74
C ALA A 84 30.56 10.99 -31.68
N ALA A 85 29.70 10.36 -32.45
CA ALA A 85 29.61 8.91 -32.52
C ALA A 85 30.97 8.30 -32.92
N GLY A 86 31.43 7.33 -32.11
CA GLY A 86 32.73 6.67 -32.31
C GLY A 86 33.91 7.25 -31.52
N ASN A 87 33.77 8.44 -30.91
CA ASN A 87 34.83 9.06 -30.10
C ASN A 87 34.67 8.80 -28.59
N GLU A 88 34.25 7.58 -28.25
CA GLU A 88 33.94 7.17 -26.87
C GLU A 88 35.12 6.55 -26.14
N ALA A 89 36.36 6.70 -26.68
CA ALA A 89 37.55 6.04 -26.12
C ALA A 89 37.81 6.38 -24.64
N ASP A 90 37.46 7.61 -24.23
CA ASP A 90 37.64 8.09 -22.86
C ASP A 90 36.38 7.98 -21.97
N ALA A 91 35.27 7.49 -22.52
CA ALA A 91 34.06 7.31 -21.73
C ALA A 91 34.23 6.19 -20.72
N ARG A 92 34.04 6.55 -19.43
CA ARG A 92 34.00 5.57 -18.35
C ARG A 92 32.62 4.92 -18.21
N ILE A 93 31.54 5.68 -18.43
CA ILE A 93 30.15 5.19 -18.51
C ILE A 93 29.57 5.68 -19.82
N ALA A 94 29.09 4.76 -20.68
CA ALA A 94 28.50 5.05 -21.97
C ALA A 94 27.04 4.57 -22.04
N PHE A 95 26.19 5.38 -22.68
CA PHE A 95 24.82 5.00 -23.03
C PHE A 95 24.71 4.86 -24.55
N ARG A 96 24.09 3.79 -25.03
CA ARG A 96 24.01 3.48 -26.45
C ARG A 96 22.60 3.05 -26.86
N SER A 97 22.04 3.71 -27.86
CA SER A 97 20.83 3.25 -28.53
C SER A 97 21.20 2.22 -29.59
N GLU A 98 20.85 0.95 -29.35
CA GLU A 98 21.16 -0.18 -30.23
C GLU A 98 19.87 -0.96 -30.54
N PRO A 99 19.65 -1.41 -31.82
CA PRO A 99 18.49 -2.24 -32.12
C PRO A 99 18.62 -3.66 -31.55
N GLY A 100 17.49 -4.37 -31.45
CA GLY A 100 17.48 -5.79 -31.09
C GLY A 100 16.97 -6.08 -29.65
N PHE A 101 16.64 -5.06 -28.87
CA PHE A 101 16.02 -5.22 -27.57
C PHE A 101 14.50 -4.96 -27.63
N GLY A 102 13.74 -5.58 -26.73
CA GLY A 102 12.34 -5.23 -26.51
C GLY A 102 12.14 -3.80 -26.02
N PRO A 103 10.89 -3.30 -25.96
CA PRO A 103 10.62 -1.89 -25.65
C PRO A 103 11.18 -1.38 -24.30
N GLU A 104 11.28 -2.25 -23.30
CA GLU A 104 11.81 -1.92 -21.96
C GLU A 104 13.07 -2.72 -21.61
N ALA A 105 13.55 -3.55 -22.55
CA ALA A 105 14.72 -4.39 -22.36
C ALA A 105 16.02 -3.60 -22.48
N TYR A 106 17.05 -4.05 -21.76
CA TYR A 106 18.38 -3.45 -21.78
C TYR A 106 19.48 -4.47 -21.51
N ARG A 107 20.71 -4.08 -21.88
CA ARG A 107 21.95 -4.73 -21.46
C ARG A 107 22.79 -3.72 -20.70
N LEU A 108 23.29 -4.12 -19.51
CA LEU A 108 24.24 -3.38 -18.70
C LEU A 108 25.52 -4.20 -18.58
N GLU A 109 26.62 -3.70 -19.12
CA GLU A 109 27.94 -4.32 -19.05
C GLU A 109 28.84 -3.50 -18.12
N VAL A 110 29.28 -4.09 -17.03
CA VAL A 110 30.26 -3.52 -16.10
C VAL A 110 31.57 -4.24 -16.32
N ALA A 111 32.56 -3.54 -16.87
CA ALA A 111 33.92 -4.01 -17.04
C ALA A 111 34.88 -3.12 -16.20
N PRO A 112 36.10 -3.58 -15.84
CA PRO A 112 36.97 -2.81 -14.95
C PRO A 112 37.31 -1.40 -15.44
N LYS A 113 37.30 -1.15 -16.73
CA LYS A 113 37.63 0.16 -17.30
C LYS A 113 36.42 0.96 -17.78
N ARG A 114 35.28 0.30 -18.01
CA ARG A 114 34.11 0.89 -18.66
C ARG A 114 32.82 0.24 -18.21
N ILE A 115 31.76 1.05 -18.13
CA ILE A 115 30.38 0.60 -18.02
C ILE A 115 29.66 0.99 -19.30
N THR A 116 28.82 0.10 -19.85
CA THR A 116 27.98 0.37 -21.03
C THR A 116 26.53 0.00 -20.72
N VAL A 117 25.60 0.92 -20.98
CA VAL A 117 24.15 0.69 -20.95
C VAL A 117 23.66 0.74 -22.37
N SER A 118 23.09 -0.37 -22.88
CA SER A 118 22.57 -0.50 -24.25
C SER A 118 21.10 -0.88 -24.24
N ALA A 119 20.29 -0.24 -25.07
CA ALA A 119 18.87 -0.57 -25.29
C ALA A 119 18.37 -0.02 -26.63
N THR A 120 17.22 -0.51 -27.10
CA THR A 120 16.59 0.01 -28.33
C THR A 120 15.82 1.32 -28.05
N THR A 121 15.30 1.51 -26.84
CA THR A 121 14.40 2.62 -26.50
C THR A 121 14.92 3.44 -25.33
N GLY A 122 14.36 4.64 -25.16
CA GLY A 122 14.63 5.47 -23.97
C GLY A 122 14.23 4.79 -22.66
N ALA A 123 13.16 3.99 -22.64
CA ALA A 123 12.73 3.22 -21.47
C ALA A 123 13.76 2.17 -21.06
N GLY A 124 14.29 1.41 -22.02
CA GLY A 124 15.36 0.44 -21.74
C GLY A 124 16.62 1.10 -21.21
N LEU A 125 17.07 2.23 -21.80
CA LEU A 125 18.21 3.00 -21.28
C LEU A 125 17.97 3.53 -19.87
N PHE A 126 16.76 3.99 -19.59
CA PHE A 126 16.34 4.48 -18.27
C PHE A 126 16.39 3.35 -17.22
N TYR A 127 15.81 2.17 -17.50
CA TYR A 127 15.83 1.06 -16.57
C TYR A 127 17.23 0.46 -16.37
N GLY A 128 18.07 0.50 -17.40
CA GLY A 128 19.50 0.18 -17.28
C GLY A 128 20.24 1.15 -16.37
N ALA A 129 19.93 2.46 -16.45
CA ALA A 129 20.46 3.48 -15.56
C ALA A 129 20.01 3.26 -14.09
N VAL A 130 18.72 2.95 -13.87
CA VAL A 130 18.18 2.62 -12.54
C VAL A 130 18.88 1.39 -11.95
N THR A 131 19.08 0.35 -12.76
CA THR A 131 19.82 -0.84 -12.30
C THR A 131 21.26 -0.50 -11.94
N LEU A 132 21.94 0.28 -12.77
CA LEU A 132 23.33 0.72 -12.46
C LEU A 132 23.39 1.55 -11.17
N TRP A 133 22.41 2.44 -10.93
CA TRP A 133 22.30 3.18 -9.68
C TRP A 133 22.16 2.24 -8.47
N GLN A 134 21.37 1.20 -8.57
CA GLN A 134 21.15 0.24 -7.50
C GLN A 134 22.36 -0.65 -7.21
N LEU A 135 23.31 -0.79 -8.13
CA LEU A 135 24.55 -1.53 -7.87
C LEU A 135 25.49 -0.79 -6.91
N LEU A 136 25.31 0.52 -6.69
CA LEU A 136 26.08 1.30 -5.73
C LEU A 136 25.29 1.46 -4.42
N PRO A 137 25.80 1.00 -3.27
CA PRO A 137 25.15 1.25 -1.98
C PRO A 137 25.03 2.75 -1.69
N PRO A 138 23.93 3.21 -1.07
CA PRO A 138 23.76 4.62 -0.73
C PRO A 138 24.80 5.10 0.29
N GLY A 139 25.06 6.42 0.34
CA GLY A 139 26.02 7.04 1.26
C GLY A 139 27.50 6.84 0.91
N ARG A 140 27.82 6.10 -0.15
CA ARG A 140 29.21 5.90 -0.60
C ARG A 140 29.47 6.72 -1.85
N ASN A 141 30.38 7.69 -1.77
CA ASN A 141 30.78 8.55 -2.89
C ASN A 141 31.89 7.94 -3.79
N ALA A 142 32.47 6.81 -3.37
CA ALA A 142 33.39 6.00 -4.15
C ALA A 142 33.26 4.54 -3.68
N ALA A 143 32.97 3.62 -4.60
CA ALA A 143 32.94 2.19 -4.30
C ALA A 143 33.22 1.37 -5.56
N PRO A 144 33.85 0.18 -5.40
CA PRO A 144 34.00 -0.76 -6.49
C PRO A 144 32.64 -1.36 -6.87
N ILE A 145 32.33 -1.35 -8.16
CA ILE A 145 31.17 -2.08 -8.72
C ILE A 145 31.72 -3.36 -9.35
N PRO A 146 31.29 -4.56 -8.92
CA PRO A 146 31.74 -5.83 -9.49
C PRO A 146 31.48 -5.91 -10.98
N ALA A 147 32.47 -6.41 -11.75
CA ALA A 147 32.32 -6.63 -13.17
C ALA A 147 31.25 -7.71 -13.43
N GLN A 148 30.31 -7.42 -14.30
CA GLN A 148 29.19 -8.30 -14.64
C GLN A 148 28.48 -7.83 -15.90
N THR A 149 27.73 -8.73 -16.53
CA THR A 149 26.79 -8.39 -17.59
C THR A 149 25.37 -8.73 -17.12
N ILE A 150 24.49 -7.74 -17.19
CA ILE A 150 23.08 -7.88 -16.88
C ILE A 150 22.30 -7.76 -18.20
N VAL A 151 21.45 -8.74 -18.49
CA VAL A 151 20.49 -8.71 -19.60
C VAL A 151 19.11 -8.84 -19.00
N ASP A 152 18.27 -7.86 -19.24
CA ASP A 152 17.03 -7.70 -18.46
C ASP A 152 15.86 -7.18 -19.31
N GLN A 153 14.66 -7.60 -18.93
CA GLN A 153 13.39 -7.18 -19.52
C GLN A 153 12.23 -7.51 -18.58
N PRO A 154 11.10 -6.78 -18.65
CA PRO A 154 9.94 -7.09 -17.84
C PRO A 154 9.21 -8.34 -18.30
N ARG A 155 8.57 -9.02 -17.35
CA ARG A 155 7.66 -10.15 -17.58
C ARG A 155 6.28 -9.66 -18.05
N TYR A 156 5.78 -8.56 -17.48
CA TYR A 156 4.47 -7.97 -17.78
C TYR A 156 4.61 -6.53 -18.24
N VAL A 157 3.72 -6.11 -19.14
CA VAL A 157 3.72 -4.76 -19.71
C VAL A 157 3.03 -3.73 -18.80
N TRP A 158 2.13 -4.17 -17.91
CA TRP A 158 1.47 -3.33 -16.92
C TRP A 158 1.98 -3.69 -15.51
N ARG A 159 2.59 -2.74 -14.84
CA ARG A 159 3.09 -2.84 -13.46
C ARG A 159 2.66 -1.57 -12.76
N GLY A 160 1.45 -1.61 -12.16
CA GLY A 160 0.72 -0.42 -11.74
C GLY A 160 0.66 -0.21 -10.24
N LEU A 161 0.42 1.06 -9.88
CA LEU A 161 -0.10 1.46 -8.58
C LEU A 161 -1.25 2.45 -8.80
N LEU A 162 -2.34 2.29 -8.06
CA LEU A 162 -3.38 3.31 -7.93
C LEU A 162 -2.99 4.28 -6.83
N LEU A 163 -3.29 5.57 -7.04
CA LEU A 163 -3.32 6.60 -5.99
C LEU A 163 -4.72 7.22 -5.95
N ASP A 164 -5.41 7.01 -4.86
CA ASP A 164 -6.66 7.72 -4.55
C ASP A 164 -6.34 9.13 -4.03
N SER A 165 -6.60 10.15 -4.84
CA SER A 165 -6.53 11.56 -4.44
C SER A 165 -7.91 12.12 -4.05
N SER A 166 -8.96 11.32 -4.21
CA SER A 166 -10.33 11.75 -3.98
C SER A 166 -10.70 11.73 -2.50
N ARG A 167 -10.47 10.62 -1.81
CA ARG A 167 -10.77 10.51 -0.38
C ARG A 167 -9.83 11.41 0.42
N HIS A 168 -8.50 11.34 0.18
CA HIS A 168 -7.55 12.30 0.74
C HIS A 168 -6.67 12.92 -0.35
N PHE A 169 -6.77 14.26 -0.47
CA PHE A 169 -6.04 15.02 -1.48
C PHE A 169 -4.53 14.96 -1.24
N GLN A 170 -3.80 14.55 -2.27
CA GLN A 170 -2.35 14.48 -2.25
C GLN A 170 -1.74 15.64 -3.04
N SER A 171 -0.73 16.31 -2.49
CA SER A 171 -0.13 17.47 -3.16
C SER A 171 0.53 17.10 -4.51
N PRO A 172 0.61 18.04 -5.47
CA PRO A 172 1.35 17.83 -6.72
C PRO A 172 2.83 17.45 -6.49
N ALA A 173 3.43 17.89 -5.39
CA ALA A 173 4.79 17.54 -5.00
C ALA A 173 4.88 16.07 -4.60
N PHE A 174 3.92 15.60 -3.80
CA PHE A 174 3.86 14.18 -3.40
C PHE A 174 3.63 13.26 -4.60
N VAL A 175 2.70 13.60 -5.51
CA VAL A 175 2.48 12.79 -6.72
C VAL A 175 3.77 12.63 -7.55
N ARG A 176 4.59 13.69 -7.65
CA ARG A 176 5.91 13.59 -8.28
C ARG A 176 6.88 12.72 -7.49
N SER A 177 6.89 12.78 -6.15
CA SER A 177 7.69 11.88 -5.31
C SER A 177 7.29 10.41 -5.54
N MET A 178 5.99 10.13 -5.58
CA MET A 178 5.47 8.80 -5.88
C MET A 178 5.94 8.27 -7.24
N ILE A 179 5.86 9.10 -8.29
CA ILE A 179 6.35 8.74 -9.62
C ILE A 179 7.86 8.45 -9.59
N ASP A 180 8.66 9.16 -8.79
CA ASP A 180 10.10 8.90 -8.66
C ASP A 180 10.36 7.52 -8.06
N TRP A 181 9.77 7.19 -6.91
CA TRP A 181 10.01 5.87 -6.31
C TRP A 181 9.32 4.72 -7.07
N MET A 182 8.22 4.94 -7.80
CA MET A 182 7.71 3.98 -8.78
C MET A 182 8.76 3.65 -9.85
N ALA A 183 9.38 4.67 -10.41
CA ALA A 183 10.41 4.51 -11.43
C ALA A 183 11.66 3.78 -10.92
N TRP A 184 12.05 3.96 -9.65
CA TRP A 184 13.15 3.21 -9.04
C TRP A 184 12.89 1.70 -8.97
N HIS A 185 11.61 1.31 -8.83
CA HIS A 185 11.16 -0.07 -8.83
C HIS A 185 10.75 -0.57 -10.22
N LYS A 186 10.94 0.22 -11.28
CA LYS A 186 10.50 -0.10 -12.66
C LYS A 186 8.98 -0.36 -12.78
N LEU A 187 8.18 0.22 -11.86
CA LEU A 187 6.73 0.33 -12.03
C LEU A 187 6.45 1.40 -13.07
N ASN A 188 5.52 1.13 -14.00
CA ASN A 188 5.37 1.96 -15.20
C ASN A 188 3.96 2.53 -15.43
N VAL A 189 3.00 2.25 -14.54
CA VAL A 189 1.64 2.78 -14.64
C VAL A 189 1.21 3.37 -13.30
N LEU A 190 0.90 4.68 -13.29
CA LEU A 190 0.18 5.33 -12.21
C LEU A 190 -1.30 5.43 -12.59
N HIS A 191 -2.15 4.64 -11.96
CA HIS A 191 -3.58 4.78 -12.02
C HIS A 191 -3.98 5.89 -11.04
N TRP A 192 -4.52 6.99 -11.54
CA TRP A 192 -4.78 8.18 -10.74
C TRP A 192 -6.28 8.37 -10.56
N HIS A 193 -6.79 7.95 -9.39
CA HIS A 193 -8.20 8.08 -9.02
C HIS A 193 -8.49 9.51 -8.57
N LEU A 194 -9.21 10.25 -9.41
CA LEU A 194 -9.37 11.70 -9.32
C LEU A 194 -10.75 12.17 -8.88
N THR A 195 -11.75 11.28 -8.90
CA THR A 195 -13.15 11.63 -8.60
C THR A 195 -13.83 10.52 -7.84
N ASP A 196 -14.55 10.90 -6.78
CA ASP A 196 -15.34 10.00 -5.95
C ASP A 196 -16.38 10.80 -5.15
N ASP A 197 -17.15 10.15 -4.29
CA ASP A 197 -18.19 10.75 -3.46
C ASP A 197 -17.67 11.86 -2.54
N GLN A 198 -16.41 11.74 -2.06
CA GLN A 198 -15.80 12.64 -1.10
C GLN A 198 -15.01 13.77 -1.75
N GLY A 199 -14.88 13.77 -3.09
CA GLY A 199 -14.20 14.87 -3.75
C GLY A 199 -13.95 14.70 -5.25
N TRP A 200 -14.04 15.81 -5.96
CA TRP A 200 -13.63 15.96 -7.36
C TRP A 200 -12.29 16.69 -7.42
N ARG A 201 -11.23 16.07 -7.90
CA ARG A 201 -9.86 16.58 -7.74
C ARG A 201 -9.23 17.22 -8.99
N LEU A 202 -9.96 17.32 -10.10
CA LEU A 202 -9.43 17.82 -11.35
C LEU A 202 -10.17 19.08 -11.83
N GLN A 203 -9.42 20.13 -12.17
CA GLN A 203 -9.98 21.33 -12.79
C GLN A 203 -10.52 21.04 -14.19
N ILE A 204 -11.84 21.24 -14.37
CA ILE A 204 -12.52 21.25 -15.66
C ILE A 204 -12.99 22.68 -15.93
N ARG A 205 -12.39 23.32 -16.92
CA ARG A 205 -12.63 24.76 -17.19
C ARG A 205 -14.07 25.05 -17.55
N ARG A 206 -14.70 24.14 -18.28
CA ARG A 206 -16.12 24.25 -18.67
C ARG A 206 -17.06 24.13 -17.47
N TYR A 207 -16.64 23.46 -16.41
CA TYR A 207 -17.47 23.16 -15.24
C TYR A 207 -16.82 23.57 -13.93
N PRO A 208 -16.68 24.90 -13.65
CA PRO A 208 -15.89 25.39 -12.51
C PRO A 208 -16.43 25.00 -11.15
N ARG A 209 -17.73 24.68 -11.02
CA ARG A 209 -18.31 24.21 -9.75
C ARG A 209 -17.77 22.84 -9.32
N LEU A 210 -17.24 22.03 -10.22
CA LEU A 210 -16.56 20.77 -9.84
C LEU A 210 -15.41 21.01 -8.87
N THR A 211 -14.70 22.14 -9.00
CA THR A 211 -13.59 22.50 -8.09
C THR A 211 -13.97 23.50 -7.02
N SER A 212 -14.93 24.41 -7.26
CA SER A 212 -15.36 25.34 -6.22
C SER A 212 -16.34 24.77 -5.21
N VAL A 213 -17.04 23.68 -5.54
CA VAL A 213 -17.97 22.94 -4.67
C VAL A 213 -17.49 21.51 -4.50
N GLY A 214 -17.40 20.74 -5.59
CA GLY A 214 -17.13 19.31 -5.57
C GLY A 214 -15.78 18.91 -4.96
N SER A 215 -14.81 19.82 -4.84
CA SER A 215 -13.51 19.54 -4.25
C SER A 215 -13.46 19.74 -2.73
N TRP A 216 -14.55 20.13 -2.10
CA TRP A 216 -14.57 20.53 -0.69
C TRP A 216 -15.68 19.84 0.08
N ARG A 217 -15.35 19.24 1.22
CA ARG A 217 -16.30 18.63 2.17
C ARG A 217 -16.10 19.17 3.57
N ILE A 218 -17.12 19.06 4.40
CA ILE A 218 -17.01 19.28 5.83
C ILE A 218 -16.78 17.91 6.48
N PRO A 219 -15.64 17.64 7.10
CA PRO A 219 -15.38 16.37 7.77
C PRO A 219 -16.40 16.10 8.89
N ALA A 220 -16.63 14.83 9.20
CA ALA A 220 -17.40 14.44 10.37
C ALA A 220 -16.64 14.82 11.65
N SER A 221 -17.37 15.10 12.72
CA SER A 221 -16.81 15.41 14.05
C SER A 221 -17.71 14.85 15.14
N VAL A 222 -17.13 14.54 16.29
CA VAL A 222 -17.90 14.13 17.47
C VAL A 222 -18.56 15.33 18.17
N PRO A 223 -19.67 15.11 18.88
CA PRO A 223 -20.25 16.15 19.73
C PRO A 223 -19.24 16.65 20.77
N GLY A 224 -19.12 17.98 20.90
CA GLY A 224 -18.17 18.62 21.83
C GLY A 224 -16.84 19.04 21.20
N SER A 225 -16.49 18.50 20.03
CA SER A 225 -15.32 18.94 19.28
C SER A 225 -15.53 20.31 18.62
N PRO A 226 -14.46 21.07 18.35
CA PRO A 226 -14.55 22.28 17.53
C PRO A 226 -15.17 22.00 16.16
N ALA A 227 -15.91 22.99 15.64
CA ALA A 227 -16.51 22.85 14.31
C ALA A 227 -15.44 22.53 13.24
N PRO A 228 -15.60 21.46 12.45
CA PRO A 228 -14.60 21.04 11.49
C PRO A 228 -14.44 22.08 10.39
N GLN A 229 -13.20 22.31 9.96
CA GLN A 229 -12.89 23.19 8.85
C GLN A 229 -13.10 22.44 7.53
N PRO A 230 -13.48 23.16 6.44
CA PRO A 230 -13.57 22.54 5.14
C PRO A 230 -12.27 21.86 4.74
N TYR A 231 -12.35 20.59 4.35
CA TYR A 231 -11.25 19.80 3.82
C TYR A 231 -11.38 19.63 2.32
N GLY A 232 -10.27 19.78 1.58
CA GLY A 232 -10.29 19.55 0.15
C GLY A 232 -9.02 20.03 -0.57
N GLY A 233 -9.15 20.11 -1.89
CA GLY A 233 -8.10 20.53 -2.80
C GLY A 233 -8.36 19.96 -4.19
N PHE A 234 -7.65 20.49 -5.18
CA PHE A 234 -7.74 20.01 -6.56
C PHE A 234 -6.45 20.31 -7.32
N TYR A 235 -6.24 19.62 -8.42
CA TYR A 235 -5.16 19.86 -9.35
C TYR A 235 -5.65 20.81 -10.45
N THR A 236 -4.89 21.88 -10.67
CA THR A 236 -5.08 22.71 -11.85
C THR A 236 -4.65 21.94 -13.11
N GLN A 237 -5.14 22.33 -14.26
CA GLN A 237 -4.67 21.73 -15.53
C GLN A 237 -3.16 21.91 -15.74
N ASP A 238 -2.57 22.97 -15.20
CA ASP A 238 -1.12 23.20 -15.29
C ASP A 238 -0.34 22.29 -14.35
N ASP A 239 -0.87 21.99 -13.14
CA ASP A 239 -0.31 20.96 -12.27
C ASP A 239 -0.28 19.60 -12.96
N VAL A 240 -1.42 19.21 -13.58
CA VAL A 240 -1.54 17.95 -14.31
C VAL A 240 -0.55 17.88 -15.48
N ARG A 241 -0.44 18.93 -16.31
CA ARG A 241 0.54 18.97 -17.39
C ARG A 241 1.96 18.80 -16.89
N GLY A 242 2.28 19.48 -15.77
CA GLY A 242 3.58 19.37 -15.12
C GLY A 242 3.87 17.96 -14.59
N ILE A 243 2.87 17.28 -13.99
CA ILE A 243 2.98 15.90 -13.48
C ILE A 243 3.11 14.92 -14.64
N VAL A 244 2.29 15.04 -15.69
CA VAL A 244 2.36 14.19 -16.89
C VAL A 244 3.72 14.29 -17.58
N ALA A 245 4.24 15.51 -17.75
CA ALA A 245 5.56 15.72 -18.33
C ALA A 245 6.70 15.17 -17.44
N PHE A 246 6.54 15.20 -16.12
CA PHE A 246 7.47 14.60 -15.16
C PHE A 246 7.47 13.06 -15.23
N ALA A 247 6.28 12.46 -15.29
CA ALA A 247 6.08 11.02 -15.42
C ALA A 247 6.65 10.47 -16.73
N ALA A 248 6.42 11.18 -17.85
CA ALA A 248 6.94 10.79 -19.16
C ALA A 248 8.47 10.68 -19.19
N LYS A 249 9.19 11.55 -18.45
CA LYS A 249 10.67 11.48 -18.33
C LYS A 249 11.14 10.29 -17.48
N ARG A 250 10.25 9.63 -16.76
CA ARG A 250 10.48 8.46 -15.89
C ARG A 250 9.87 7.19 -16.44
N HIS A 251 9.32 7.29 -17.65
CA HIS A 251 8.63 6.18 -18.33
C HIS A 251 7.46 5.60 -17.52
N VAL A 252 6.78 6.46 -16.73
CA VAL A 252 5.54 6.15 -16.04
C VAL A 252 4.37 6.73 -16.83
N LEU A 253 3.46 5.86 -17.26
CA LEU A 253 2.20 6.24 -17.89
C LEU A 253 1.18 6.60 -16.81
N ILE A 254 0.50 7.75 -16.93
CA ILE A 254 -0.60 8.09 -16.05
C ILE A 254 -1.91 7.70 -16.72
N VAL A 255 -2.69 6.85 -16.06
CA VAL A 255 -4.05 6.48 -16.44
C VAL A 255 -5.00 7.22 -15.51
N PRO A 256 -5.67 8.29 -15.98
CA PRO A 256 -6.63 9.01 -15.15
C PRO A 256 -7.92 8.22 -15.03
N GLU A 257 -8.54 8.28 -13.84
CA GLU A 257 -9.87 7.76 -13.59
C GLU A 257 -10.87 8.87 -13.32
N ILE A 258 -12.01 8.77 -13.99
CA ILE A 258 -13.23 9.52 -13.70
C ILE A 258 -14.34 8.50 -13.51
N ASP A 259 -14.69 8.27 -12.27
CA ASP A 259 -15.61 7.22 -11.91
C ASP A 259 -17.05 7.54 -12.32
N MET A 260 -17.73 6.52 -12.87
CA MET A 260 -19.10 6.60 -13.34
C MET A 260 -19.72 5.21 -13.60
N PRO A 261 -21.01 4.96 -13.38
CA PRO A 261 -22.03 5.93 -12.97
C PRO A 261 -22.13 6.15 -11.48
N GLY A 262 -21.50 5.29 -10.66
CA GLY A 262 -21.37 5.40 -9.20
C GLY A 262 -20.31 6.41 -8.78
N HIS A 263 -20.05 6.51 -7.48
CA HIS A 263 -19.04 7.40 -6.88
C HIS A 263 -19.13 8.85 -7.39
N ALA A 264 -20.39 9.33 -7.57
CA ALA A 264 -20.71 10.55 -8.29
C ALA A 264 -21.15 11.71 -7.39
N THR A 265 -21.24 11.50 -6.07
CA THR A 265 -21.83 12.46 -5.11
C THR A 265 -21.18 13.85 -5.22
N ALA A 266 -19.85 13.94 -5.33
CA ALA A 266 -19.19 15.24 -5.43
C ALA A 266 -19.54 16.00 -6.73
N ALA A 267 -19.69 15.29 -7.84
CA ALA A 267 -20.12 15.88 -9.10
C ALA A 267 -21.59 16.33 -9.05
N ILE A 268 -22.45 15.51 -8.43
CA ILE A 268 -23.89 15.80 -8.25
C ILE A 268 -24.07 16.99 -7.30
N ALA A 269 -23.31 17.04 -6.19
CA ALA A 269 -23.30 18.21 -5.29
C ALA A 269 -22.94 19.50 -6.03
N ALA A 270 -21.99 19.44 -6.97
CA ALA A 270 -21.63 20.58 -7.81
C ALA A 270 -22.72 20.91 -8.85
N TYR A 271 -23.36 19.91 -9.45
CA TYR A 271 -24.37 20.04 -10.52
C TYR A 271 -25.52 19.06 -10.28
N PRO A 272 -26.53 19.42 -9.46
CA PRO A 272 -27.60 18.51 -9.05
C PRO A 272 -28.39 17.87 -10.20
N ALA A 273 -28.50 18.53 -11.35
CA ALA A 273 -29.17 17.99 -12.52
C ALA A 273 -28.53 16.71 -13.11
N LEU A 274 -27.33 16.36 -12.66
CA LEU A 274 -26.62 15.12 -13.07
C LEU A 274 -27.09 13.89 -12.31
N GLY A 275 -27.66 14.05 -11.09
CA GLY A 275 -28.07 12.97 -10.23
C GLY A 275 -29.35 12.28 -10.70
N ALA A 276 -29.52 11.03 -10.32
CA ALA A 276 -30.73 10.24 -10.56
C ALA A 276 -31.80 10.47 -9.49
N GLY A 277 -31.41 10.88 -8.28
CA GLY A 277 -32.30 11.21 -7.17
C GLY A 277 -32.93 12.61 -7.28
N ASP A 278 -33.89 12.89 -6.39
CA ASP A 278 -34.62 14.17 -6.35
C ASP A 278 -33.93 15.21 -5.41
N ASP A 279 -32.77 14.91 -4.79
CA ASP A 279 -32.12 15.77 -3.82
C ASP A 279 -31.43 16.96 -4.47
N ALA A 280 -32.08 18.12 -4.41
CA ALA A 280 -31.57 19.38 -4.99
C ALA A 280 -30.38 20.00 -4.22
N SER A 281 -30.05 19.53 -3.03
CA SER A 281 -29.02 20.10 -2.12
C SER A 281 -28.11 19.07 -1.46
N LEU A 282 -27.70 18.04 -2.19
CA LEU A 282 -26.76 17.05 -1.71
C LEU A 282 -25.39 17.68 -1.42
N PRO A 283 -24.82 17.55 -0.21
CA PRO A 283 -23.44 17.97 0.05
C PRO A 283 -22.43 16.98 -0.52
N VAL A 284 -21.19 17.41 -0.69
CA VAL A 284 -20.07 16.50 -0.92
C VAL A 284 -19.92 15.60 0.32
N SER A 285 -19.82 14.30 0.13
CA SER A 285 -19.87 13.35 1.24
C SER A 285 -18.64 13.45 2.15
N ALA A 286 -18.90 13.33 3.47
CA ALA A 286 -17.87 13.11 4.47
C ALA A 286 -17.87 11.66 5.01
N LYS A 287 -18.69 10.79 4.46
CA LYS A 287 -18.82 9.40 4.87
C LYS A 287 -18.01 8.50 3.94
N TRP A 288 -17.50 7.42 4.49
CA TRP A 288 -16.82 6.35 3.79
C TRP A 288 -17.79 5.23 3.40
N GLY A 289 -17.44 4.45 2.40
CA GLY A 289 -18.26 3.33 1.90
C GLY A 289 -18.99 3.66 0.62
N VAL A 290 -19.99 2.84 0.28
CA VAL A 290 -20.68 2.85 -1.01
C VAL A 290 -21.94 3.70 -0.94
N HIS A 291 -22.01 4.74 -1.76
CA HIS A 291 -23.15 5.65 -1.86
C HIS A 291 -24.10 5.24 -2.97
N SER A 292 -25.40 5.48 -2.79
CA SER A 292 -26.43 5.17 -3.80
C SER A 292 -26.57 6.23 -4.90
N HIS A 293 -25.83 7.34 -4.81
CA HIS A 293 -25.98 8.48 -5.72
C HIS A 293 -25.33 8.22 -7.07
N LEU A 294 -26.14 8.00 -8.09
CA LEU A 294 -25.67 7.69 -9.44
C LEU A 294 -25.92 8.86 -10.40
N PHE A 295 -25.06 8.98 -11.41
CA PHE A 295 -25.38 9.78 -12.59
C PHE A 295 -26.64 9.27 -13.25
N ASN A 296 -27.53 10.20 -13.67
CA ASN A 296 -28.73 9.85 -14.42
C ASN A 296 -28.44 9.49 -15.89
N LEU A 297 -29.47 9.06 -16.62
CA LEU A 297 -29.36 8.61 -18.02
C LEU A 297 -29.79 9.67 -19.04
N GLU A 298 -29.93 10.93 -18.63
CA GLU A 298 -30.37 11.99 -19.52
C GLU A 298 -29.29 12.41 -20.53
N PRO A 299 -29.67 12.88 -21.72
CA PRO A 299 -28.72 13.32 -22.74
C PRO A 299 -27.74 14.38 -22.25
N GLY A 300 -28.20 15.32 -21.39
CA GLY A 300 -27.35 16.36 -20.81
C GLY A 300 -26.25 15.85 -19.90
N THR A 301 -26.51 14.75 -19.18
CA THR A 301 -25.49 14.08 -18.34
C THR A 301 -24.40 13.45 -19.19
N PHE A 302 -24.78 12.81 -20.28
CA PHE A 302 -23.76 12.27 -21.22
C PHE A 302 -22.98 13.41 -21.93
N GLU A 303 -23.64 14.52 -22.27
CA GLU A 303 -22.92 15.67 -22.81
C GLU A 303 -21.92 16.25 -21.79
N PHE A 304 -22.33 16.37 -20.52
CA PHE A 304 -21.44 16.78 -19.44
C PHE A 304 -20.23 15.86 -19.36
N LEU A 305 -20.43 14.53 -19.25
CA LEU A 305 -19.33 13.54 -19.16
C LEU A 305 -18.42 13.57 -20.39
N GLN A 306 -18.97 13.71 -21.59
CA GLN A 306 -18.18 13.84 -22.82
C GLN A 306 -17.35 15.12 -22.85
N ASN A 307 -17.87 16.23 -22.35
CA ASN A 307 -17.13 17.49 -22.23
C ASN A 307 -16.00 17.38 -21.19
N VAL A 308 -16.24 16.73 -20.04
CA VAL A 308 -15.22 16.42 -19.03
C VAL A 308 -14.11 15.56 -19.66
N LEU A 309 -14.48 14.45 -20.27
CA LEU A 309 -13.53 13.55 -20.93
C LEU A 309 -12.78 14.28 -22.06
N GLY A 310 -13.42 15.19 -22.79
CA GLY A 310 -12.76 15.99 -23.83
C GLY A 310 -11.61 16.84 -23.29
N GLU A 311 -11.72 17.43 -22.09
CA GLU A 311 -10.60 18.14 -21.44
C GLU A 311 -9.53 17.17 -20.93
N ILE A 312 -9.93 16.01 -20.40
CA ILE A 312 -9.00 14.96 -19.92
C ILE A 312 -8.15 14.42 -21.07
N LEU A 313 -8.73 14.18 -22.22
CA LEU A 313 -8.01 13.68 -23.40
C LEU A 313 -6.91 14.65 -23.90
N GLN A 314 -7.04 15.96 -23.60
CA GLN A 314 -6.02 16.97 -23.91
C GLN A 314 -4.90 17.00 -22.85
N LEU A 315 -5.19 16.62 -21.62
CA LEU A 315 -4.24 16.62 -20.51
C LEU A 315 -3.40 15.35 -20.43
N PHE A 316 -4.02 14.20 -20.73
CA PHE A 316 -3.40 12.89 -20.58
C PHE A 316 -3.16 12.22 -21.94
N PRO A 317 -1.90 11.98 -22.31
CA PRO A 317 -1.56 11.31 -23.57
C PRO A 317 -1.82 9.80 -23.53
N SER A 318 -2.23 9.24 -22.39
CA SER A 318 -2.51 7.83 -22.20
C SER A 318 -3.55 7.33 -23.20
N ARG A 319 -3.28 6.17 -23.81
CA ARG A 319 -4.29 5.44 -24.60
C ARG A 319 -5.41 4.86 -23.75
N TYR A 320 -5.22 4.79 -22.45
CA TYR A 320 -6.15 4.24 -21.46
C TYR A 320 -6.80 5.38 -20.65
N ILE A 321 -8.11 5.33 -20.50
CA ILE A 321 -8.89 6.18 -19.61
C ILE A 321 -9.74 5.26 -18.74
N HIS A 322 -9.55 5.33 -17.43
CA HIS A 322 -10.35 4.55 -16.50
C HIS A 322 -11.67 5.27 -16.23
N ILE A 323 -12.77 4.53 -16.25
CA ILE A 323 -14.13 5.06 -16.11
C ILE A 323 -14.86 4.50 -14.88
N GLY A 324 -14.13 3.84 -13.96
CA GLY A 324 -14.70 3.19 -12.79
C GLY A 324 -15.63 2.05 -13.17
N GLY A 325 -16.86 2.14 -12.75
CA GLY A 325 -17.94 1.19 -13.09
C GLY A 325 -18.32 0.27 -11.93
N ASP A 326 -17.58 0.36 -10.83
CA ASP A 326 -17.75 -0.41 -9.60
C ASP A 326 -18.93 0.09 -8.77
N GLU A 327 -19.40 -0.78 -7.91
CA GLU A 327 -20.31 -0.51 -6.78
C GLU A 327 -21.53 0.39 -7.07
N ALA A 328 -21.99 0.45 -8.32
CA ALA A 328 -23.13 1.26 -8.72
C ALA A 328 -24.44 0.69 -8.14
N VAL A 329 -24.86 1.18 -6.98
CA VAL A 329 -26.11 0.78 -6.31
C VAL A 329 -27.31 1.31 -7.08
N LYS A 330 -28.20 0.42 -7.54
CA LYS A 330 -29.26 0.75 -8.49
C LYS A 330 -30.53 1.35 -7.86
N ASP A 331 -30.58 1.57 -6.56
CA ASP A 331 -31.77 1.99 -5.83
C ASP A 331 -32.35 3.31 -6.34
N GLU A 332 -31.49 4.33 -6.55
CA GLU A 332 -31.94 5.59 -7.13
C GLU A 332 -32.44 5.44 -8.58
N TRP A 333 -31.76 4.63 -9.39
CA TRP A 333 -32.25 4.37 -10.75
C TRP A 333 -33.58 3.67 -10.76
N ASN A 334 -33.79 2.74 -9.84
CA ASN A 334 -35.08 2.02 -9.70
C ASN A 334 -36.20 2.94 -9.20
N ALA A 335 -35.91 3.86 -8.30
CA ALA A 335 -36.86 4.81 -7.73
C ALA A 335 -37.17 6.00 -8.67
N SER A 336 -36.23 6.42 -9.49
CA SER A 336 -36.31 7.62 -10.31
C SER A 336 -37.27 7.47 -11.46
N ARG A 337 -38.37 8.26 -11.46
CA ARG A 337 -39.37 8.27 -12.56
C ARG A 337 -38.75 8.65 -13.90
N ALA A 338 -37.79 9.59 -13.90
CA ALA A 338 -37.07 10.05 -15.10
C ALA A 338 -36.21 8.93 -15.69
N VAL A 339 -35.41 8.26 -14.86
CA VAL A 339 -34.58 7.12 -15.27
C VAL A 339 -35.42 5.99 -15.80
N GLN A 340 -36.51 5.62 -15.11
CA GLN A 340 -37.41 4.58 -15.53
C GLN A 340 -38.16 4.92 -16.85
N ALA A 341 -38.53 6.18 -17.05
CA ALA A 341 -39.10 6.63 -18.33
C ALA A 341 -38.06 6.55 -19.47
N ARG A 342 -36.81 6.87 -19.17
CA ARG A 342 -35.69 6.75 -20.12
C ARG A 342 -35.42 5.28 -20.47
N ALA A 343 -35.36 4.41 -19.47
CA ALA A 343 -35.19 2.96 -19.62
C ALA A 343 -36.23 2.35 -20.56
N ARG A 344 -37.53 2.69 -20.32
CA ARG A 344 -38.62 2.27 -21.22
C ARG A 344 -38.44 2.73 -22.66
N ARG A 345 -38.01 4.01 -22.88
CA ARG A 345 -37.71 4.52 -24.24
C ARG A 345 -36.59 3.78 -24.92
N LEU A 346 -35.63 3.27 -24.14
CA LEU A 346 -34.50 2.48 -24.63
C LEU A 346 -34.83 0.98 -24.80
N GLY A 347 -36.01 0.54 -24.31
CA GLY A 347 -36.38 -0.87 -24.28
C GLY A 347 -35.56 -1.71 -23.29
N ILE A 348 -34.98 -1.07 -22.27
CA ILE A 348 -34.14 -1.72 -21.25
C ILE A 348 -34.95 -1.78 -19.95
N HIS A 349 -35.07 -2.97 -19.38
CA HIS A 349 -35.85 -3.21 -18.16
C HIS A 349 -34.97 -3.66 -16.98
N ASP A 350 -33.79 -4.16 -17.26
CA ASP A 350 -32.83 -4.64 -16.27
C ASP A 350 -31.90 -3.48 -15.88
N PRO A 351 -31.73 -3.15 -14.57
CA PRO A 351 -30.83 -2.12 -14.10
C PRO A 351 -29.35 -2.35 -14.45
N ASP A 352 -28.91 -3.60 -14.51
CA ASP A 352 -27.53 -3.93 -14.92
C ASP A 352 -27.35 -3.70 -16.42
N ALA A 353 -28.35 -3.99 -17.22
CA ALA A 353 -28.34 -3.64 -18.64
C ALA A 353 -28.37 -2.11 -18.87
N LEU A 354 -28.92 -1.31 -17.94
CA LEU A 354 -28.81 0.16 -17.97
C LEU A 354 -27.39 0.61 -17.71
N GLN A 355 -26.66 -0.01 -16.78
CA GLN A 355 -25.25 0.27 -16.55
C GLN A 355 -24.41 -0.12 -17.78
N SER A 356 -24.70 -1.28 -18.39
CA SER A 356 -24.07 -1.67 -19.66
C SER A 356 -24.29 -0.63 -20.76
N TYR A 357 -25.51 -0.11 -20.91
CA TYR A 357 -25.81 0.95 -21.87
C TYR A 357 -24.98 2.21 -21.59
N PHE A 358 -24.86 2.62 -20.31
CA PHE A 358 -24.09 3.77 -19.86
C PHE A 358 -22.61 3.58 -20.24
N THR A 359 -21.99 2.48 -19.80
CA THR A 359 -20.60 2.13 -20.07
C THR A 359 -20.29 2.06 -21.56
N GLN A 360 -21.16 1.42 -22.35
CA GLN A 360 -20.97 1.35 -23.81
C GLN A 360 -21.06 2.72 -24.48
N LYS A 361 -21.89 3.63 -24.00
CA LYS A 361 -22.01 4.98 -24.57
C LYS A 361 -20.72 5.80 -24.33
N ILE A 362 -20.16 5.71 -23.14
CA ILE A 362 -18.87 6.35 -22.80
C ILE A 362 -17.73 5.66 -23.54
N GLY A 363 -17.69 4.32 -23.56
CA GLY A 363 -16.67 3.57 -24.30
C GLY A 363 -16.64 3.88 -25.79
N ARG A 364 -17.82 4.05 -26.42
CA ARG A 364 -17.90 4.51 -27.83
C ARG A 364 -17.31 5.90 -28.04
N TYR A 365 -17.57 6.83 -27.11
CA TYR A 365 -16.96 8.16 -27.15
C TYR A 365 -15.44 8.11 -27.08
N LEU A 366 -14.89 7.36 -26.10
CA LEU A 366 -13.44 7.21 -25.96
C LEU A 366 -12.79 6.57 -27.21
N ARG A 367 -13.42 5.52 -27.75
CA ARG A 367 -12.94 4.85 -28.97
C ARG A 367 -12.93 5.79 -30.17
N ALA A 368 -13.97 6.62 -30.34
CA ALA A 368 -14.04 7.61 -31.42
C ALA A 368 -12.88 8.63 -31.33
N HIS A 369 -12.29 8.80 -30.14
CA HIS A 369 -11.12 9.65 -29.90
C HIS A 369 -9.80 8.87 -29.81
N GLY A 370 -9.78 7.61 -30.25
CA GLY A 370 -8.57 6.76 -30.28
C GLY A 370 -8.10 6.31 -28.90
N ARG A 371 -9.00 6.26 -27.90
CA ARG A 371 -8.72 5.81 -26.53
C ARG A 371 -9.42 4.49 -26.23
N ARG A 372 -8.87 3.74 -25.27
CA ARG A 372 -9.47 2.52 -24.74
C ARG A 372 -10.04 2.80 -23.35
N ALA A 373 -11.27 2.39 -23.13
CA ALA A 373 -11.85 2.39 -21.80
C ALA A 373 -11.17 1.30 -20.94
N VAL A 374 -10.85 1.63 -19.70
CA VAL A 374 -10.54 0.69 -18.62
C VAL A 374 -11.66 0.82 -17.60
N GLY A 375 -12.04 -0.23 -16.93
CA GLY A 375 -12.99 -0.16 -15.81
C GLY A 375 -12.83 -1.36 -14.91
N TRP A 376 -13.36 -1.22 -13.70
CA TRP A 376 -13.43 -2.31 -12.74
C TRP A 376 -14.26 -3.44 -13.33
N ASP A 377 -14.15 -4.63 -12.78
CA ASP A 377 -14.66 -5.83 -13.46
C ASP A 377 -16.18 -5.92 -13.55
N GLU A 378 -16.95 -5.05 -12.90
CA GLU A 378 -18.38 -4.86 -13.09
C GLU A 378 -18.78 -4.41 -14.51
N ILE A 379 -17.83 -3.83 -15.25
CA ILE A 379 -18.05 -3.53 -16.68
C ILE A 379 -18.19 -4.80 -17.54
N MET A 380 -17.83 -5.98 -17.02
CA MET A 380 -17.93 -7.28 -17.71
C MET A 380 -19.38 -7.74 -17.95
N GLN A 381 -20.16 -6.91 -18.54
CA GLN A 381 -21.57 -7.10 -18.86
C GLN A 381 -21.75 -7.48 -20.34
N PRO A 382 -22.93 -8.01 -20.75
CA PRO A 382 -23.26 -8.20 -22.16
C PRO A 382 -23.10 -6.89 -22.96
N GLY A 383 -22.41 -6.98 -24.11
CA GLY A 383 -22.16 -5.81 -24.96
C GLY A 383 -20.87 -5.05 -24.66
N LEU A 384 -20.08 -5.44 -23.66
CA LEU A 384 -18.72 -4.93 -23.49
C LEU A 384 -17.89 -5.24 -24.74
N THR A 385 -17.18 -4.27 -25.25
CA THR A 385 -16.37 -4.41 -26.48
C THR A 385 -15.02 -5.03 -26.17
N SER A 386 -14.47 -5.79 -27.10
CA SER A 386 -13.19 -6.50 -26.92
C SER A 386 -11.98 -5.57 -26.75
N ASP A 387 -12.09 -4.30 -27.09
CA ASP A 387 -11.04 -3.29 -26.90
C ASP A 387 -11.07 -2.65 -25.51
N ALA A 388 -12.11 -2.87 -24.69
CA ALA A 388 -12.10 -2.47 -23.29
C ALA A 388 -11.10 -3.31 -22.48
N VAL A 389 -10.50 -2.70 -21.46
CA VAL A 389 -9.62 -3.39 -20.50
C VAL A 389 -10.39 -3.59 -19.21
N VAL A 390 -10.35 -4.80 -18.66
CA VAL A 390 -11.01 -5.15 -17.40
C VAL A 390 -9.98 -5.12 -16.28
N MET A 391 -10.18 -4.28 -15.27
CA MET A 391 -9.38 -4.29 -14.05
C MET A 391 -10.09 -5.18 -13.03
N SER A 392 -9.45 -6.34 -12.74
CA SER A 392 -10.09 -7.39 -11.96
C SER A 392 -9.72 -7.28 -10.48
N TRP A 393 -10.66 -6.80 -9.66
CA TRP A 393 -10.52 -6.71 -8.22
C TRP A 393 -11.25 -7.81 -7.44
N HIS A 394 -12.32 -8.40 -8.01
CA HIS A 394 -12.98 -9.57 -7.43
C HIS A 394 -12.20 -10.89 -7.58
N GLY A 395 -10.97 -10.83 -8.06
CA GLY A 395 -10.04 -11.95 -8.05
C GLY A 395 -9.68 -12.53 -9.43
N ALA A 396 -8.74 -13.47 -9.41
CA ALA A 396 -8.16 -14.06 -10.61
C ALA A 396 -9.18 -14.77 -11.52
N SER A 397 -10.30 -15.26 -10.98
CA SER A 397 -11.34 -15.93 -11.79
C SER A 397 -12.00 -14.98 -12.78
N VAL A 398 -12.17 -13.71 -12.40
CA VAL A 398 -12.76 -12.69 -13.28
C VAL A 398 -11.77 -12.27 -14.35
N ALA A 399 -10.49 -12.09 -13.99
CA ALA A 399 -9.42 -11.84 -14.96
C ALA A 399 -9.35 -12.97 -16.01
N ARG A 400 -9.46 -14.24 -15.56
CA ARG A 400 -9.52 -15.39 -16.45
C ARG A 400 -10.71 -15.31 -17.40
N ALA A 401 -11.89 -15.00 -16.90
CA ALA A 401 -13.09 -14.86 -17.72
C ALA A 401 -12.94 -13.75 -18.76
N ALA A 402 -12.33 -12.61 -18.41
CA ALA A 402 -12.01 -11.52 -19.33
C ALA A 402 -11.05 -12.00 -20.43
N ALA A 403 -9.96 -12.65 -20.06
CA ALA A 403 -8.95 -13.18 -21.00
C ALA A 403 -9.54 -14.24 -21.96
N ILE A 404 -10.40 -15.14 -21.48
CA ILE A 404 -11.11 -16.13 -22.30
C ILE A 404 -12.05 -15.44 -23.31
N ARG A 405 -12.69 -14.35 -22.90
CA ARG A 405 -13.55 -13.54 -23.76
C ARG A 405 -12.77 -12.74 -24.83
N GLY A 406 -11.45 -12.58 -24.66
CA GLY A 406 -10.58 -11.81 -25.53
C GLY A 406 -10.47 -10.34 -25.13
N ASN A 407 -10.86 -9.96 -23.91
CA ASN A 407 -10.57 -8.67 -23.34
C ASN A 407 -9.20 -8.69 -22.64
N ASP A 408 -8.43 -7.61 -22.80
CA ASP A 408 -7.25 -7.40 -21.98
C ASP A 408 -7.65 -7.18 -20.53
N THR A 409 -6.85 -7.69 -19.60
CA THR A 409 -7.14 -7.58 -18.15
C THR A 409 -5.89 -7.23 -17.36
N VAL A 410 -6.08 -6.55 -16.22
CA VAL A 410 -5.07 -6.25 -15.20
C VAL A 410 -5.56 -6.83 -13.87
N LEU A 411 -4.69 -7.58 -13.18
CA LEU A 411 -5.03 -8.15 -11.89
C LEU A 411 -4.79 -7.12 -10.77
N ALA A 412 -5.84 -6.85 -9.99
CA ALA A 412 -5.83 -5.98 -8.83
C ALA A 412 -6.65 -6.58 -7.67
N PRO A 413 -6.49 -7.87 -7.31
CA PRO A 413 -7.44 -8.58 -6.45
C PRO A 413 -7.45 -8.06 -5.01
N ASP A 414 -8.65 -7.77 -4.51
CA ASP A 414 -8.93 -7.59 -3.07
C ASP A 414 -8.93 -8.99 -2.38
N PRO A 415 -8.32 -9.13 -1.19
CA PRO A 415 -7.51 -8.12 -0.48
C PRO A 415 -6.03 -8.13 -0.88
N MET A 416 -5.57 -9.07 -1.71
CA MET A 416 -4.15 -9.40 -1.92
C MET A 416 -3.29 -8.24 -2.40
N LEU A 417 -3.82 -7.36 -3.27
CA LEU A 417 -3.12 -6.20 -3.80
C LEU A 417 -3.74 -4.86 -3.34
N TYR A 418 -4.57 -4.87 -2.29
CA TYR A 418 -5.12 -3.69 -1.66
C TYR A 418 -4.19 -3.20 -0.56
N PHE A 419 -3.41 -2.18 -0.86
CA PHE A 419 -2.37 -1.66 0.04
C PHE A 419 -2.89 -0.67 1.09
N ASP A 420 -4.19 -0.48 1.19
CA ASP A 420 -4.88 0.16 2.32
C ASP A 420 -5.04 -0.77 3.54
N HIS A 421 -4.75 -2.07 3.37
CA HIS A 421 -4.55 -3.00 4.47
C HIS A 421 -3.20 -2.78 5.14
N ARG A 422 -3.15 -2.87 6.49
CA ARG A 422 -1.87 -2.80 7.22
C ARG A 422 -0.90 -3.90 6.78
N GLN A 423 0.40 -3.69 6.98
CA GLN A 423 1.43 -4.64 6.54
C GLN A 423 1.73 -5.74 7.57
N SER A 424 1.32 -5.54 8.83
CA SER A 424 1.57 -6.48 9.90
C SER A 424 0.57 -6.33 11.06
N SER A 425 0.73 -7.17 12.07
CA SER A 425 0.01 -7.05 13.35
C SER A 425 0.77 -6.23 14.40
N LEU A 426 1.91 -5.61 14.06
CA LEU A 426 2.69 -4.83 15.03
C LEU A 426 1.93 -3.55 15.45
N PRO A 427 2.10 -3.12 16.72
CA PRO A 427 1.40 -1.95 17.24
C PRO A 427 1.74 -0.62 16.53
N GLY A 428 2.86 -0.56 15.81
CA GLY A 428 3.29 0.65 15.10
C GLY A 428 2.71 0.81 13.69
N GLU A 429 1.76 -0.01 13.27
CA GLU A 429 1.08 0.16 11.98
C GLU A 429 0.17 1.40 11.98
N PRO A 430 0.11 2.15 10.87
CA PRO A 430 -0.76 3.33 10.76
C PRO A 430 -2.24 2.94 10.65
N PRO A 431 -3.17 3.92 10.74
CA PRO A 431 -4.58 3.72 10.42
C PRO A 431 -4.82 3.06 9.07
N GLY A 432 -5.85 2.22 8.99
CA GLY A 432 -6.20 1.46 7.79
C GLY A 432 -7.06 0.24 8.07
N ARG A 433 -7.23 -0.64 7.11
CA ARG A 433 -7.95 -1.91 7.30
C ARG A 433 -7.19 -2.82 8.26
N LEU A 434 -7.91 -3.43 9.21
CA LEU A 434 -7.31 -4.22 10.29
C LEU A 434 -6.68 -5.54 9.82
N ALA A 435 -7.25 -6.17 8.80
CA ALA A 435 -6.62 -7.34 8.20
C ALA A 435 -5.26 -6.97 7.60
N SER A 436 -4.25 -7.81 7.77
CA SER A 436 -2.91 -7.53 7.26
C SER A 436 -2.64 -8.26 5.95
N ILE A 437 -2.00 -7.55 5.03
CA ILE A 437 -1.41 -8.11 3.81
C ILE A 437 0.09 -7.88 3.90
N SER A 438 0.81 -8.93 4.21
CA SER A 438 2.25 -8.84 4.45
C SER A 438 3.05 -8.64 3.16
N LEU A 439 4.28 -8.22 3.33
CA LEU A 439 5.24 -8.15 2.23
C LEU A 439 5.41 -9.52 1.52
N GLU A 440 5.38 -10.63 2.29
CA GLU A 440 5.51 -11.98 1.75
C GLU A 440 4.29 -12.39 0.94
N ASP A 441 3.09 -12.02 1.36
CA ASP A 441 1.85 -12.30 0.61
C ASP A 441 1.93 -11.68 -0.78
N VAL A 442 2.31 -10.40 -0.87
CA VAL A 442 2.50 -9.71 -2.16
C VAL A 442 3.62 -10.36 -2.99
N TYR A 443 4.75 -10.73 -2.36
CA TYR A 443 5.86 -11.37 -3.06
C TYR A 443 5.50 -12.74 -3.63
N ARG A 444 4.62 -13.48 -2.97
CA ARG A 444 4.15 -14.81 -3.40
C ARG A 444 3.03 -14.75 -4.42
N PHE A 445 2.44 -13.59 -4.65
CA PHE A 445 1.41 -13.43 -5.67
C PHE A 445 1.91 -13.84 -7.05
N GLU A 446 1.08 -14.58 -7.82
CA GLU A 446 1.43 -15.07 -9.15
C GLU A 446 0.34 -14.70 -10.17
N PRO A 447 0.63 -13.75 -11.07
CA PRO A 447 -0.33 -13.32 -12.08
C PRO A 447 -0.57 -14.34 -13.21
N HIS A 448 0.31 -15.33 -13.38
CA HIS A 448 0.17 -16.36 -14.40
C HIS A 448 -0.91 -17.35 -14.04
N ASP A 449 -1.89 -17.54 -14.91
CA ASP A 449 -2.97 -18.51 -14.70
C ASP A 449 -2.75 -19.74 -15.59
N SER A 450 -2.42 -20.89 -14.96
CA SER A 450 -2.18 -22.16 -15.66
C SER A 450 -3.41 -22.74 -16.35
N GLN A 451 -4.61 -22.18 -16.14
CA GLN A 451 -5.85 -22.59 -16.82
C GLN A 451 -6.08 -21.83 -18.13
N LEU A 452 -5.27 -20.81 -18.42
CA LEU A 452 -5.30 -20.09 -19.68
C LEU A 452 -4.34 -20.71 -20.70
N THR A 453 -4.75 -20.73 -21.97
CA THR A 453 -3.83 -21.02 -23.07
C THR A 453 -2.84 -19.87 -23.27
N ASP A 454 -1.72 -20.12 -23.94
CA ASP A 454 -0.71 -19.07 -24.24
C ASP A 454 -1.30 -17.86 -24.99
N ILE A 455 -2.34 -18.06 -25.81
CA ILE A 455 -3.04 -16.98 -26.52
C ILE A 455 -3.84 -16.15 -25.52
N GLN A 456 -4.59 -16.80 -24.66
CA GLN A 456 -5.41 -16.13 -23.62
C GLN A 456 -4.53 -15.43 -22.57
N GLN A 457 -3.41 -16.05 -22.19
CA GLN A 457 -2.45 -15.44 -21.26
C GLN A 457 -1.89 -14.09 -21.77
N ARG A 458 -1.84 -13.85 -23.07
CA ARG A 458 -1.40 -12.57 -23.64
C ARG A 458 -2.37 -11.42 -23.34
N HIS A 459 -3.61 -11.72 -22.99
CA HIS A 459 -4.59 -10.73 -22.54
C HIS A 459 -4.35 -10.30 -21.10
N VAL A 460 -3.58 -11.05 -20.29
CA VAL A 460 -3.16 -10.62 -18.96
C VAL A 460 -2.02 -9.62 -19.11
N LEU A 461 -2.35 -8.32 -19.08
CA LEU A 461 -1.37 -7.24 -19.26
C LEU A 461 -0.40 -7.16 -18.09
N GLY A 462 -0.83 -7.53 -16.90
CA GLY A 462 -0.03 -7.49 -15.67
C GLY A 462 -0.87 -7.33 -14.41
N LEU A 463 -0.32 -6.56 -13.46
CA LEU A 463 -0.87 -6.42 -12.12
C LEU A 463 -0.75 -4.96 -11.64
N GLN A 464 -1.60 -4.63 -10.67
CA GLN A 464 -1.63 -3.33 -10.03
C GLN A 464 -1.98 -3.50 -8.55
N ALA A 465 -1.47 -2.63 -7.68
CA ALA A 465 -1.90 -2.54 -6.31
C ALA A 465 -2.58 -1.19 -6.04
N GLU A 466 -3.56 -1.23 -5.12
CA GLU A 466 -4.49 -0.15 -4.87
C GLU A 466 -4.18 0.55 -3.54
N LEU A 467 -4.03 1.88 -3.57
CA LEU A 467 -3.84 2.72 -2.39
C LEU A 467 -5.08 3.59 -2.21
N TRP A 468 -6.15 2.96 -1.74
CA TRP A 468 -7.37 3.66 -1.31
C TRP A 468 -7.08 4.47 -0.06
N THR A 469 -7.57 5.71 0.01
CA THR A 469 -7.07 6.67 1.00
C THR A 469 -8.09 7.09 2.05
N GLU A 470 -9.16 6.36 2.29
CA GLU A 470 -10.14 6.65 3.35
C GLU A 470 -9.49 6.86 4.71
N HIS A 471 -8.46 6.05 5.01
CA HIS A 471 -7.69 6.09 6.26
C HIS A 471 -6.22 6.47 6.06
N ILE A 472 -5.83 6.83 4.84
CA ILE A 472 -4.45 7.22 4.48
C ILE A 472 -4.40 8.72 4.19
N SER A 473 -4.33 9.53 5.22
CA SER A 473 -4.56 10.97 5.17
C SER A 473 -3.37 11.81 4.68
N SER A 474 -2.18 11.24 4.53
CA SER A 474 -0.97 11.99 4.16
C SER A 474 -0.05 11.20 3.22
N GLY A 475 0.80 11.92 2.48
CA GLY A 475 1.79 11.31 1.60
C GLY A 475 2.78 10.38 2.35
N ARG A 476 3.15 10.72 3.59
CA ARG A 476 3.98 9.85 4.45
C ARG A 476 3.31 8.51 4.72
N ARG A 477 2.00 8.53 4.97
CA ARG A 477 1.23 7.29 5.15
C ARG A 477 1.10 6.49 3.85
N VAL A 478 0.92 7.17 2.70
CA VAL A 478 0.95 6.50 1.39
C VAL A 478 2.30 5.81 1.18
N GLU A 479 3.43 6.47 1.51
CA GLU A 479 4.76 5.87 1.44
C GLU A 479 4.87 4.63 2.34
N TRP A 480 4.44 4.74 3.62
CA TRP A 480 4.43 3.61 4.54
C TRP A 480 3.62 2.42 4.01
N MET A 481 2.38 2.68 3.58
CA MET A 481 1.47 1.63 3.11
C MET A 481 1.96 1.00 1.80
N ALA A 482 2.61 1.77 0.93
CA ALA A 482 3.15 1.28 -0.33
C ALA A 482 4.48 0.54 -0.16
N LEU A 483 5.41 1.07 0.65
CA LEU A 483 6.77 0.55 0.74
C LEU A 483 6.94 -0.36 1.97
N PRO A 484 7.59 -1.51 1.85
CA PRO A 484 8.26 -2.05 0.66
C PRO A 484 7.39 -2.96 -0.23
N ARG A 485 6.07 -3.08 -0.02
CA ARG A 485 5.19 -3.95 -0.84
C ARG A 485 5.25 -3.62 -2.33
N ALA A 486 5.43 -2.33 -2.68
CA ALA A 486 5.65 -1.92 -4.06
C ALA A 486 6.93 -2.50 -4.67
N ALA A 487 7.98 -2.74 -3.87
CA ALA A 487 9.20 -3.44 -4.31
C ALA A 487 8.92 -4.92 -4.62
N ALA A 488 8.09 -5.59 -3.79
CA ALA A 488 7.65 -6.96 -4.04
C ALA A 488 6.76 -7.05 -5.28
N LEU A 489 5.77 -6.18 -5.40
CA LEU A 489 4.91 -6.06 -6.58
C LEU A 489 5.73 -5.88 -7.87
N ALA A 490 6.72 -4.99 -7.81
CA ALA A 490 7.61 -4.73 -8.93
C ALA A 490 8.40 -5.98 -9.35
N GLU A 491 8.89 -6.75 -8.38
CA GLU A 491 9.61 -8.00 -8.68
C GLU A 491 8.68 -9.08 -9.24
N VAL A 492 7.43 -9.16 -8.77
CA VAL A 492 6.41 -10.04 -9.34
C VAL A 492 6.13 -9.69 -10.81
N GLY A 493 5.98 -8.40 -11.10
CA GLY A 493 5.64 -7.92 -12.46
C GLY A 493 6.82 -7.88 -13.42
N TRP A 494 8.05 -7.79 -12.93
CA TRP A 494 9.26 -7.65 -13.74
C TRP A 494 10.00 -8.97 -13.92
N SER A 495 10.26 -9.70 -12.81
CA SER A 495 11.23 -10.79 -12.79
C SER A 495 10.63 -12.14 -13.18
N SER A 496 11.51 -13.15 -13.40
CA SER A 496 11.11 -14.55 -13.59
C SER A 496 10.26 -15.07 -12.43
N PRO A 497 9.32 -16.02 -12.65
CA PRO A 497 8.55 -16.65 -11.59
C PRO A 497 9.41 -17.46 -10.60
N GLN A 498 10.63 -17.88 -10.98
CA GLN A 498 11.58 -18.55 -10.08
C GLN A 498 12.26 -17.54 -9.14
N ARG A 499 11.46 -16.86 -8.31
CA ARG A 499 11.91 -15.89 -7.31
C ARG A 499 12.26 -16.59 -5.99
N SER A 500 13.21 -16.03 -5.24
CA SER A 500 13.63 -16.53 -3.92
C SER A 500 13.35 -15.48 -2.86
N TRP A 501 12.43 -15.81 -1.95
CA TRP A 501 12.08 -14.94 -0.83
C TRP A 501 13.31 -14.57 0.04
N PRO A 502 14.17 -15.54 0.45
CA PRO A 502 15.38 -15.22 1.21
C PRO A 502 16.33 -14.29 0.47
N ASP A 503 16.47 -14.44 -0.84
CA ASP A 503 17.31 -13.56 -1.66
C ASP A 503 16.70 -12.15 -1.78
N PHE A 504 15.38 -12.07 -1.95
CA PHE A 504 14.67 -10.79 -1.95
C PHE A 504 14.89 -10.01 -0.65
N LEU A 505 14.78 -10.66 0.51
CA LEU A 505 15.01 -10.01 1.82
C LEU A 505 16.44 -9.45 1.96
N LYS A 506 17.47 -10.16 1.46
CA LYS A 506 18.84 -9.64 1.44
C LYS A 506 18.96 -8.38 0.60
N ARG A 507 18.35 -8.35 -0.57
CA ARG A 507 18.34 -7.18 -1.47
C ARG A 507 17.51 -6.04 -0.92
N LEU A 508 16.42 -6.36 -0.19
CA LEU A 508 15.54 -5.38 0.45
C LEU A 508 16.27 -4.54 1.51
N ALA A 509 17.19 -5.12 2.28
CA ALA A 509 17.99 -4.36 3.24
C ALA A 509 18.74 -3.19 2.57
N SER A 510 19.30 -3.41 1.37
CA SER A 510 19.93 -2.35 0.57
C SER A 510 18.92 -1.34 0.04
N MET A 511 17.72 -1.78 -0.34
CA MET A 511 16.66 -0.88 -0.81
C MET A 511 16.11 -0.02 0.33
N SER A 512 15.93 -0.58 1.53
CA SER A 512 15.52 0.17 2.73
C SER A 512 16.53 1.27 3.10
N ALA A 513 17.83 1.01 2.89
CA ALA A 513 18.85 2.05 3.06
C ALA A 513 18.70 3.20 2.04
N ARG A 514 18.19 2.92 0.81
CA ARG A 514 17.85 3.96 -0.17
C ARG A 514 16.62 4.74 0.25
N TYR A 515 15.58 4.08 0.75
CA TYR A 515 14.39 4.79 1.27
C TYR A 515 14.81 5.80 2.33
N ARG A 516 15.64 5.41 3.30
CA ARG A 516 16.17 6.33 4.31
C ARG A 516 16.99 7.48 3.69
N ALA A 517 17.85 7.20 2.70
CA ALA A 517 18.64 8.23 2.03
C ALA A 517 17.82 9.28 1.28
N PHE A 518 16.59 8.95 0.88
CA PHE A 518 15.66 9.84 0.22
C PHE A 518 14.55 10.38 1.15
N ASP A 519 14.65 10.12 2.46
CA ASP A 519 13.68 10.53 3.47
C ASP A 519 12.26 10.03 3.17
N LEU A 520 12.13 8.78 2.71
CA LEU A 520 10.84 8.11 2.51
C LEU A 520 10.45 7.33 3.75
N ASP A 521 9.16 7.37 4.09
CA ASP A 521 8.59 6.45 5.04
C ASP A 521 8.37 5.07 4.40
N TYR A 522 8.62 4.02 5.16
CA TYR A 522 8.38 2.65 4.72
C TYR A 522 8.15 1.74 5.93
N ALA A 523 7.37 0.69 5.76
CA ALA A 523 7.20 -0.32 6.79
C ALA A 523 8.43 -1.23 6.84
N ASP A 524 8.94 -1.42 8.02
CA ASP A 524 10.05 -2.36 8.29
C ASP A 524 9.56 -3.62 9.03
N SER A 525 8.26 -3.84 9.06
CA SER A 525 7.59 -4.90 9.82
C SER A 525 8.12 -6.30 9.53
N VAL A 526 8.60 -6.57 8.29
CA VAL A 526 9.26 -7.85 7.95
C VAL A 526 10.53 -8.11 8.78
N PHE A 527 11.18 -7.05 9.26
CA PHE A 527 12.32 -7.10 10.18
C PHE A 527 11.94 -6.65 11.59
N GLY A 528 10.70 -6.20 11.80
CA GLY A 528 10.20 -5.61 13.03
C GLY A 528 10.20 -6.60 14.20
N ILE A 529 10.15 -6.03 15.40
CA ILE A 529 10.14 -6.80 16.64
C ILE A 529 8.70 -6.90 17.16
N ASP A 530 8.20 -8.13 17.31
CA ASP A 530 7.03 -8.47 18.12
C ASP A 530 7.50 -8.69 19.57
N ALA A 531 6.98 -7.86 20.48
CA ALA A 531 7.33 -7.90 21.90
C ALA A 531 6.12 -8.25 22.73
N ARG A 532 6.25 -9.30 23.57
CA ARG A 532 5.21 -9.70 24.51
C ARG A 532 5.65 -9.49 25.93
N LEU A 533 4.79 -8.82 26.69
CA LEU A 533 4.99 -8.54 28.10
C LEU A 533 4.09 -9.44 28.95
N ALA A 534 4.65 -10.03 30.00
CA ALA A 534 3.90 -10.85 30.93
C ALA A 534 4.34 -10.55 32.37
N ARG A 535 3.39 -10.33 33.29
CA ARG A 535 3.71 -10.13 34.69
C ARG A 535 4.04 -11.48 35.34
N THR A 536 5.14 -11.52 36.08
CA THR A 536 5.53 -12.66 36.92
C THR A 536 5.74 -12.17 38.35
N ALA A 537 5.86 -13.06 39.34
CA ALA A 537 6.08 -12.66 40.73
C ALA A 537 7.35 -11.78 40.86
N GLY A 538 7.14 -10.47 41.06
CA GLY A 538 8.20 -9.49 41.31
C GLY A 538 9.01 -9.01 40.10
N ALA A 539 8.66 -9.41 38.87
CA ALA A 539 9.34 -9.00 37.66
C ALA A 539 8.40 -8.95 36.45
N ILE A 540 8.84 -8.33 35.36
CA ILE A 540 8.15 -8.33 34.07
C ILE A 540 8.96 -9.20 33.11
N GLY A 541 8.32 -10.23 32.58
CA GLY A 541 8.85 -11.06 31.51
C GLY A 541 8.71 -10.37 30.16
N VAL A 542 9.78 -10.31 29.37
CA VAL A 542 9.77 -9.71 28.02
C VAL A 542 10.27 -10.75 27.02
N THR A 543 9.40 -11.10 26.08
CA THR A 543 9.74 -11.99 24.96
C THR A 543 9.80 -11.17 23.68
N LEU A 544 10.94 -11.28 22.97
CA LEU A 544 11.15 -10.60 21.68
C LEU A 544 11.24 -11.62 20.57
N SER A 545 10.57 -11.37 19.47
CA SER A 545 10.65 -12.20 18.24
C SER A 545 10.53 -11.30 17.00
N ASN A 546 10.92 -11.82 15.84
CA ASN A 546 10.52 -11.23 14.58
C ASN A 546 9.23 -11.88 14.08
N LEU A 547 8.37 -11.13 13.41
CA LEU A 547 7.18 -11.70 12.77
C LEU A 547 7.55 -12.67 11.65
N THR A 548 8.62 -12.39 10.94
CA THR A 548 9.17 -13.27 9.89
C THR A 548 10.29 -14.11 10.47
N GLU A 549 10.27 -15.42 10.23
CA GLU A 549 11.35 -16.34 10.62
C GLU A 549 12.58 -16.11 9.74
N LEU A 550 13.32 -15.01 10.03
CA LEU A 550 14.45 -14.56 9.22
C LEU A 550 15.59 -15.59 9.15
N LYS A 551 15.79 -16.36 10.24
CA LYS A 551 16.81 -17.44 10.28
C LYS A 551 16.42 -18.60 9.38
N ASP A 552 15.14 -18.97 9.32
CA ASP A 552 14.62 -19.99 8.42
C ASP A 552 14.74 -19.56 6.95
N ALA A 553 14.66 -18.25 6.70
CA ALA A 553 14.99 -17.65 5.43
C ALA A 553 16.51 -17.62 5.15
N GLY A 554 17.36 -18.20 5.98
CA GLY A 554 18.82 -18.26 5.80
C GLY A 554 19.51 -16.89 5.93
N LEU A 555 18.91 -15.97 6.70
CA LEU A 555 19.49 -14.69 7.03
C LEU A 555 20.26 -14.79 8.35
N ASP A 556 21.47 -14.21 8.39
CA ASP A 556 22.25 -14.05 9.63
C ASP A 556 21.66 -12.88 10.44
N SER A 557 20.47 -13.11 11.00
CA SER A 557 19.72 -12.13 11.76
C SER A 557 19.90 -12.28 13.26
N ALA A 558 19.96 -11.14 13.96
CA ALA A 558 20.05 -11.09 15.40
C ALA A 558 19.19 -9.94 15.96
N ILE A 559 18.41 -10.21 16.99
CA ILE A 559 17.80 -9.16 17.81
C ILE A 559 18.85 -8.73 18.84
N ARG A 560 19.18 -7.42 18.87
CA ARG A 560 20.05 -6.82 19.87
C ARG A 560 19.28 -5.82 20.70
N TYR A 561 19.62 -5.73 21.99
CA TYR A 561 18.86 -4.90 22.93
C TYR A 561 19.77 -4.18 23.94
N THR A 562 19.21 -3.16 24.58
CA THR A 562 19.75 -2.42 25.73
C THR A 562 18.71 -2.34 26.83
N LEU A 563 19.16 -2.12 28.08
CA LEU A 563 18.28 -1.96 29.28
C LEU A 563 18.42 -0.59 29.94
N ASP A 564 19.14 0.31 29.30
CA ASP A 564 19.51 1.64 29.82
C ASP A 564 18.95 2.78 28.93
N GLY A 565 18.09 2.45 27.97
CA GLY A 565 17.50 3.41 27.06
C GLY A 565 18.46 3.91 25.95
N GLN A 566 19.67 3.33 25.81
CA GLN A 566 20.56 3.65 24.70
C GLN A 566 20.11 2.95 23.42
N GLU A 567 20.40 3.56 22.26
CA GLU A 567 20.13 2.92 20.96
C GLU A 567 20.97 1.63 20.81
N PRO A 568 20.35 0.49 20.46
CA PRO A 568 21.07 -0.74 20.21
C PRO A 568 21.96 -0.60 18.97
N ASN A 569 23.12 -1.26 19.01
CA ASN A 569 24.09 -1.30 17.92
C ASN A 569 24.63 -2.73 17.74
N ALA A 570 25.52 -2.94 16.75
CA ALA A 570 26.04 -4.25 16.42
C ALA A 570 26.83 -4.93 17.59
N SER A 571 27.24 -4.18 18.62
CA SER A 571 27.92 -4.70 19.80
C SER A 571 27.03 -4.82 21.05
N SER A 572 25.75 -4.37 20.97
CA SER A 572 24.78 -4.48 22.05
C SER A 572 24.43 -5.94 22.36
N MET A 573 23.84 -6.18 23.54
CA MET A 573 23.51 -7.54 24.01
C MET A 573 22.67 -8.29 22.97
N LEU A 574 23.03 -9.55 22.75
CA LEU A 574 22.26 -10.46 21.88
C LEU A 574 21.07 -11.03 22.66
N TYR A 575 19.88 -10.93 22.10
CA TYR A 575 18.70 -11.57 22.66
C TYR A 575 18.74 -13.08 22.34
N ALA A 576 18.78 -13.91 23.38
CA ALA A 576 18.83 -15.37 23.26
C ALA A 576 17.73 -16.10 24.03
N ALA A 577 17.09 -15.42 25.00
CA ALA A 577 16.04 -15.99 25.84
C ALA A 577 15.18 -14.86 26.45
N PRO A 578 13.94 -15.17 26.90
CA PRO A 578 13.07 -14.20 27.54
C PRO A 578 13.74 -13.46 28.71
N LEU A 579 13.63 -12.14 28.73
CA LEU A 579 14.19 -11.29 29.76
C LEU A 579 13.28 -11.28 30.99
N LYS A 580 13.89 -11.10 32.17
CA LYS A 580 13.19 -10.81 33.42
C LYS A 580 13.74 -9.49 33.96
N VAL A 581 12.93 -8.45 33.96
CA VAL A 581 13.34 -7.09 34.27
C VAL A 581 12.41 -6.44 35.32
N ALA A 582 12.92 -5.46 36.01
CA ALA A 582 12.15 -4.69 37.02
C ALA A 582 11.29 -3.62 36.33
N ALA A 583 10.22 -3.19 37.01
CA ALA A 583 9.51 -1.97 36.62
C ALA A 583 10.47 -0.76 36.67
N GLY A 584 10.29 0.20 35.76
CA GLY A 584 11.18 1.34 35.56
C GLY A 584 12.29 1.13 34.53
N THR A 585 12.52 -0.12 34.09
CA THR A 585 13.51 -0.42 33.03
C THR A 585 13.03 0.13 31.69
N GLU A 586 13.92 0.80 30.96
CA GLU A 586 13.71 1.18 29.56
C GLU A 586 14.46 0.21 28.65
N ILE A 587 13.69 -0.53 27.85
CA ILE A 587 14.24 -1.51 26.91
C ILE A 587 14.18 -0.92 25.52
N ARG A 588 15.30 -1.03 24.78
CA ARG A 588 15.34 -0.77 23.36
C ARG A 588 15.88 -1.98 22.63
N ALA A 589 15.26 -2.34 21.50
CA ALA A 589 15.67 -3.49 20.74
C ALA A 589 15.53 -3.25 19.23
N ALA A 590 16.43 -3.83 18.45
CA ALA A 590 16.39 -3.75 17.00
C ALA A 590 16.91 -5.05 16.36
N THR A 591 16.49 -5.31 15.13
CA THR A 591 16.95 -6.44 14.31
C THR A 591 18.14 -6.01 13.46
N PHE A 592 19.16 -6.84 13.46
CA PHE A 592 20.41 -6.66 12.70
C PHE A 592 20.62 -7.80 11.72
N LEU A 593 21.15 -7.49 10.54
CA LEU A 593 21.76 -8.44 9.61
C LEU A 593 23.27 -8.18 9.59
N GLY A 594 24.03 -9.06 10.25
CA GLY A 594 25.44 -8.79 10.53
C GLY A 594 25.62 -7.53 11.38
N ALA A 595 26.25 -6.50 10.83
CA ALA A 595 26.45 -5.21 11.52
C ALA A 595 25.36 -4.16 11.18
N ASP A 596 24.55 -4.40 10.18
CA ASP A 596 23.55 -3.43 9.67
C ASP A 596 22.22 -3.56 10.41
N GLN A 597 21.76 -2.48 11.03
CA GLN A 597 20.42 -2.40 11.59
C GLN A 597 19.41 -2.32 10.45
N VAL A 598 18.43 -3.25 10.44
CA VAL A 598 17.42 -3.38 9.38
C VAL A 598 16.00 -3.03 9.82
N SER A 599 15.72 -3.07 11.13
CA SER A 599 14.45 -2.59 11.69
C SER A 599 14.61 -1.23 12.35
N ARG A 600 13.49 -0.52 12.55
CA ARG A 600 13.42 0.55 13.55
C ARG A 600 13.66 -0.01 14.94
N THR A 601 14.07 0.86 15.86
CA THR A 601 14.22 0.48 17.25
C THR A 601 12.85 0.40 17.91
N TRP A 602 12.49 -0.79 18.35
CA TRP A 602 11.38 -0.95 19.29
C TRP A 602 11.81 -0.48 20.66
N SER A 603 10.97 0.28 21.35
CA SER A 603 11.26 0.79 22.68
C SER A 603 10.05 0.72 23.59
N VAL A 604 10.29 0.38 24.86
CA VAL A 604 9.28 0.41 25.91
C VAL A 604 9.92 0.81 27.24
N ARG A 605 9.25 1.68 27.98
CA ARG A 605 9.53 1.92 29.39
C ARG A 605 8.53 1.15 30.21
N LEU A 606 8.99 0.16 30.94
CA LEU A 606 8.13 -0.70 31.75
C LEU A 606 7.65 0.05 33.00
N ASP A 607 6.37 0.29 33.07
CA ASP A 607 5.72 0.89 34.25
C ASP A 607 5.05 -0.16 35.14
N GLY A 608 4.30 0.30 36.15
CA GLY A 608 3.52 -0.56 37.05
C GLY A 608 2.37 -1.29 36.36
N HIS A 609 1.98 -0.89 35.13
CA HIS A 609 0.86 -1.44 34.36
C HIS A 609 1.31 -2.45 33.30
N ALA A 610 2.61 -2.57 33.05
CA ALA A 610 3.18 -3.47 32.07
C ALA A 610 2.78 -4.94 32.33
N GLY A 611 2.21 -5.56 31.32
CA GLY A 611 1.76 -6.96 31.33
C GLY A 611 0.36 -7.19 31.93
N VAL A 612 -0.33 -6.16 32.43
CA VAL A 612 -1.73 -6.21 32.88
C VAL A 612 -2.63 -5.28 32.06
N ARG A 613 -2.09 -4.15 31.59
CA ARG A 613 -2.77 -3.29 30.62
C ARG A 613 -2.59 -3.86 29.22
N ARG A 614 -3.68 -3.89 28.46
CA ARG A 614 -3.68 -4.28 27.07
C ARG A 614 -4.35 -3.23 26.21
N SER A 615 -3.69 -2.81 25.15
CA SER A 615 -4.27 -1.95 24.12
C SER A 615 -5.28 -2.72 23.28
N SER A 616 -6.16 -2.01 22.57
CA SER A 616 -7.11 -2.63 21.62
C SER A 616 -6.42 -3.50 20.56
N HIS A 617 -5.16 -3.20 20.21
CA HIS A 617 -4.36 -4.01 19.28
C HIS A 617 -3.95 -5.38 19.81
N GLU A 618 -3.81 -5.51 21.13
CA GLU A 618 -3.39 -6.74 21.81
C GLU A 618 -4.57 -7.65 22.13
N LEU A 619 -5.78 -7.17 21.89
CA LEU A 619 -7.02 -7.89 22.11
C LEU A 619 -7.56 -8.46 20.79
N GLU A 620 -8.24 -9.58 20.90
CA GLU A 620 -8.94 -10.21 19.79
C GLU A 620 -10.32 -9.53 19.62
N LEU A 621 -10.69 -9.14 18.40
CA LEU A 621 -12.07 -8.70 18.15
C LEU A 621 -13.03 -9.88 18.26
N CYS A 622 -14.19 -9.69 18.87
CA CYS A 622 -15.19 -10.75 19.04
C CYS A 622 -16.12 -10.90 17.84
N SER A 623 -16.04 -10.02 16.85
CA SER A 623 -16.90 -9.93 15.67
C SER A 623 -16.09 -9.97 14.38
N ASN A 624 -16.74 -10.33 13.27
CA ASN A 624 -16.16 -10.41 11.93
C ASN A 624 -16.84 -9.39 10.99
N GLY A 625 -17.07 -8.17 11.46
CA GLY A 625 -17.60 -7.08 10.66
C GLY A 625 -16.49 -6.35 9.88
N VAL A 626 -16.53 -5.03 9.91
CA VAL A 626 -15.52 -4.19 9.26
C VAL A 626 -14.48 -3.75 10.30
N GLY A 627 -13.36 -4.47 10.37
CA GLY A 627 -12.27 -4.16 11.28
C GLY A 627 -11.35 -3.06 10.71
N LEU A 628 -11.16 -1.99 11.48
CA LEU A 628 -10.33 -0.84 11.13
C LEU A 628 -9.37 -0.49 12.26
N LEU A 629 -8.25 0.15 11.89
CA LEU A 629 -7.42 0.96 12.76
C LEU A 629 -7.81 2.42 12.55
N LEU A 630 -8.29 3.08 13.60
CA LEU A 630 -8.76 4.47 13.54
C LEU A 630 -7.94 5.36 14.48
N GLU A 631 -7.76 6.62 14.08
CA GLU A 631 -7.13 7.62 14.95
C GLU A 631 -8.05 7.98 16.12
N PRO A 632 -7.49 8.14 17.35
CA PRO A 632 -8.29 8.42 18.55
C PRO A 632 -9.08 9.73 18.52
N ASP A 633 -8.59 10.72 17.77
CA ASP A 633 -9.20 12.04 17.63
C ASP A 633 -10.00 12.22 16.33
N GLY A 634 -10.10 11.17 15.51
CA GLY A 634 -10.73 11.25 14.18
C GLY A 634 -10.01 12.17 13.20
N ASN A 635 -8.84 12.74 13.57
CA ASN A 635 -8.05 13.67 12.76
C ASN A 635 -6.77 13.02 12.26
N SER A 636 -6.42 13.38 11.04
CA SER A 636 -5.17 12.94 10.42
C SER A 636 -3.96 13.63 11.06
N GLY A 637 -3.11 12.86 11.71
CA GLY A 637 -1.84 13.35 12.23
C GLY A 637 -1.66 13.23 13.75
N SER A 638 -2.54 12.50 14.43
CA SER A 638 -2.33 12.11 15.83
C SER A 638 -1.02 11.33 15.98
N THR A 639 -0.30 11.60 17.07
CA THR A 639 0.87 10.83 17.50
C THR A 639 0.49 9.66 18.40
N GLU A 640 -0.80 9.55 18.77
CA GLU A 640 -1.33 8.46 19.58
C GLU A 640 -1.47 7.19 18.74
N ALA A 641 -1.39 6.05 19.41
CA ALA A 641 -1.57 4.76 18.73
C ALA A 641 -3.00 4.65 18.20
N PRO A 642 -3.20 4.17 16.95
CA PRO A 642 -4.56 4.02 16.43
C PRO A 642 -5.31 2.93 17.19
N LEU A 643 -6.63 3.02 17.19
CA LEU A 643 -7.55 2.13 17.90
C LEU A 643 -8.00 1.00 16.95
N ALA A 644 -7.85 -0.25 17.38
CA ALA A 644 -8.38 -1.39 16.65
C ALA A 644 -9.87 -1.58 17.00
N VAL A 645 -10.77 -1.49 16.02
CA VAL A 645 -12.22 -1.57 16.25
C VAL A 645 -12.93 -2.25 15.07
N ASP A 646 -13.97 -3.05 15.35
CA ASP A 646 -15.00 -3.37 14.38
C ASP A 646 -16.06 -2.27 14.42
N ILE A 647 -16.19 -1.50 13.36
CA ILE A 647 -17.10 -0.35 13.32
C ILE A 647 -18.58 -0.73 13.41
N MET A 648 -18.93 -1.97 13.08
CA MET A 648 -20.29 -2.47 13.13
C MET A 648 -20.68 -2.91 14.55
N ASN A 649 -19.84 -3.76 15.16
CA ASN A 649 -20.10 -4.38 16.45
C ASN A 649 -18.84 -4.30 17.34
N PRO A 650 -18.52 -3.11 17.91
CA PRO A 650 -17.29 -2.92 18.69
C PRO A 650 -17.24 -3.81 19.91
N CYS A 651 -16.35 -4.79 19.93
CA CYS A 651 -16.12 -5.68 21.05
C CYS A 651 -14.75 -6.35 21.01
N TRP A 652 -14.21 -6.68 22.18
CA TRP A 652 -12.87 -7.25 22.37
C TRP A 652 -12.88 -8.39 23.38
N ILE A 653 -11.95 -9.33 23.21
CA ILE A 653 -11.76 -10.46 24.13
C ILE A 653 -10.42 -10.29 24.85
N TYR A 654 -10.47 -10.20 26.16
CA TYR A 654 -9.32 -10.31 27.04
C TYR A 654 -9.24 -11.73 27.59
N ARG A 655 -8.23 -12.48 27.15
CA ARG A 655 -8.08 -13.91 27.47
C ARG A 655 -7.45 -14.15 28.82
N ASP A 656 -7.88 -15.24 29.49
CA ASP A 656 -7.16 -15.89 30.59
C ASP A 656 -6.97 -14.99 31.81
N VAL A 657 -8.07 -14.41 32.33
CA VAL A 657 -8.10 -13.51 33.52
C VAL A 657 -8.41 -14.33 34.77
N ASP A 658 -7.61 -14.16 35.83
CA ASP A 658 -7.93 -14.71 37.14
C ASP A 658 -8.95 -13.82 37.87
N LEU A 659 -10.16 -14.34 38.05
CA LEU A 659 -11.25 -13.64 38.72
C LEU A 659 -11.43 -14.03 40.22
N ALA A 660 -10.61 -14.94 40.73
CA ALA A 660 -10.82 -15.50 42.09
C ALA A 660 -10.85 -14.46 43.20
N HIS A 661 -10.14 -13.35 43.06
CA HIS A 661 -10.04 -12.31 44.07
C HIS A 661 -10.88 -11.04 43.78
N GLY A 662 -11.68 -11.07 42.69
CA GLY A 662 -12.49 -9.93 42.29
C GLY A 662 -11.64 -8.72 41.89
N PRO A 663 -10.87 -8.81 40.79
CA PRO A 663 -9.99 -7.74 40.35
C PRO A 663 -10.78 -6.50 39.95
N GLN A 664 -10.09 -5.38 39.82
CA GLN A 664 -10.66 -4.16 39.24
C GLN A 664 -10.47 -4.19 37.71
N VAL A 665 -11.48 -3.69 37.01
CA VAL A 665 -11.36 -3.35 35.58
C VAL A 665 -11.30 -1.82 35.43
N LEU A 666 -10.33 -1.35 34.70
CA LEU A 666 -10.14 0.04 34.29
C LEU A 666 -10.02 0.08 32.78
N ALA A 667 -10.75 0.94 32.10
CA ALA A 667 -10.73 1.05 30.65
C ALA A 667 -10.60 2.51 30.21
N ALA A 668 -9.87 2.73 29.12
CA ALA A 668 -9.85 3.99 28.39
C ALA A 668 -10.58 3.81 27.06
N VAL A 669 -11.44 4.76 26.75
CA VAL A 669 -12.31 4.72 25.58
C VAL A 669 -12.29 6.04 24.82
N ALA A 670 -12.57 5.99 23.53
CA ALA A 670 -12.72 7.17 22.68
C ALA A 670 -14.10 7.17 22.00
N ALA A 671 -14.68 8.37 21.86
CA ALA A 671 -15.86 8.62 21.06
C ALA A 671 -15.43 9.12 19.67
N LEU A 672 -15.64 8.32 18.63
CA LEU A 672 -15.28 8.62 17.25
C LEU A 672 -16.54 8.97 16.43
N PRO A 673 -16.44 9.77 15.36
CA PRO A 673 -17.59 9.96 14.49
C PRO A 673 -17.91 8.66 13.73
N PHE A 674 -19.20 8.28 13.72
CA PHE A 674 -19.67 7.21 12.85
C PHE A 674 -19.99 7.77 11.48
N ASN A 675 -19.02 7.79 10.59
CA ASN A 675 -19.10 8.35 9.26
C ASN A 675 -18.98 7.29 8.14
N TYR A 676 -19.80 6.24 8.25
CA TYR A 676 -19.80 5.11 7.31
C TYR A 676 -21.17 4.93 6.65
N GLU A 677 -21.16 4.68 5.34
CA GLU A 677 -22.31 4.17 4.60
C GLU A 677 -22.16 2.65 4.46
N LEU A 678 -22.94 1.91 5.23
CA LEU A 678 -22.84 0.44 5.29
C LEU A 678 -23.82 -0.27 4.36
N GLY A 679 -24.74 0.46 3.71
CA GLY A 679 -25.72 -0.11 2.81
C GLY A 679 -26.51 -1.26 3.46
N LEU A 680 -26.53 -2.42 2.81
CA LEU A 680 -27.21 -3.62 3.31
C LEU A 680 -26.54 -4.19 4.59
N ASP A 681 -25.27 -3.90 4.82
CA ASP A 681 -24.55 -4.39 6.00
C ASP A 681 -25.00 -3.71 7.29
N ALA A 682 -25.67 -2.56 7.21
CA ALA A 682 -26.30 -1.92 8.36
C ALA A 682 -27.26 -2.86 9.12
N ALA A 683 -27.89 -3.80 8.43
CA ALA A 683 -28.78 -4.80 9.04
C ALA A 683 -28.02 -5.84 9.91
N LYS A 684 -26.71 -5.92 9.81
CA LYS A 684 -25.85 -6.81 10.63
C LYS A 684 -25.43 -6.18 11.95
N ILE A 685 -25.71 -4.89 12.14
CA ILE A 685 -25.38 -4.18 13.37
C ILE A 685 -26.31 -4.65 14.48
N ARG A 686 -25.69 -5.04 15.61
CA ARG A 686 -26.45 -5.38 16.83
C ARG A 686 -26.55 -4.15 17.69
N ALA A 687 -27.77 -3.66 17.92
CA ALA A 687 -28.06 -2.70 18.97
C ALA A 687 -28.10 -3.47 20.31
N GLY A 688 -27.32 -3.05 21.29
CA GLY A 688 -27.43 -3.55 22.65
C GLY A 688 -28.51 -2.76 23.39
N ASP A 689 -29.20 -3.41 24.35
CA ASP A 689 -30.10 -2.72 25.28
C ASP A 689 -29.27 -1.99 26.32
N ASN A 690 -29.00 -0.70 26.12
CA ASN A 690 -28.22 0.10 27.07
C ASN A 690 -29.00 0.35 28.38
N GLN A 691 -28.30 0.24 29.51
CA GLN A 691 -28.84 0.43 30.86
C GLN A 691 -28.66 1.88 31.36
N THR A 692 -27.74 2.63 30.74
CA THR A 692 -27.42 4.02 31.05
C THR A 692 -27.74 4.95 29.87
N PRO A 693 -28.06 6.26 30.13
CA PRO A 693 -28.46 7.17 29.06
C PRO A 693 -27.44 7.32 27.92
N ASP A 694 -26.16 7.33 28.23
CA ASP A 694 -25.05 7.50 27.28
C ASP A 694 -24.48 6.16 26.78
N GLY A 695 -25.05 5.03 27.24
CA GLY A 695 -24.51 3.69 27.03
C GLY A 695 -23.41 3.31 27.99
N GLU A 696 -22.90 2.13 27.87
CA GLU A 696 -21.87 1.55 28.76
C GLU A 696 -20.94 0.61 28.01
N LEU A 697 -19.75 0.40 28.60
CA LEU A 697 -18.88 -0.72 28.28
C LEU A 697 -19.28 -1.91 29.17
N GLU A 698 -19.89 -2.93 28.58
CA GLU A 698 -20.26 -4.16 29.25
C GLU A 698 -19.08 -5.11 29.35
N VAL A 699 -18.94 -5.80 30.49
CA VAL A 699 -18.00 -6.89 30.72
C VAL A 699 -18.80 -8.19 30.82
N HIS A 700 -18.53 -9.16 29.95
CA HIS A 700 -19.14 -10.47 29.94
C HIS A 700 -18.08 -11.54 30.24
N VAL A 701 -18.48 -12.67 30.85
CA VAL A 701 -17.60 -13.78 31.18
C VAL A 701 -17.86 -14.97 30.26
N ASP A 702 -16.80 -15.53 29.69
CA ASP A 702 -16.78 -16.74 28.84
C ASP A 702 -17.68 -16.66 27.59
N GLY A 703 -17.96 -15.44 27.10
CA GLY A 703 -18.71 -15.21 25.88
C GLY A 703 -19.37 -13.84 25.83
N CYS A 704 -19.54 -13.30 24.63
CA CYS A 704 -20.09 -11.96 24.42
C CYS A 704 -21.63 -11.93 24.44
N ASP A 705 -22.30 -13.07 24.34
CA ASP A 705 -23.76 -13.19 24.33
C ASP A 705 -24.31 -13.64 25.71
N THR A 706 -23.48 -13.70 26.75
CA THR A 706 -23.90 -13.96 28.13
C THR A 706 -24.49 -12.69 28.75
N ALA A 707 -25.13 -12.79 29.93
CA ALA A 707 -25.56 -11.59 30.64
C ALA A 707 -24.34 -10.72 31.05
N ALA A 708 -24.52 -9.39 31.05
CA ALA A 708 -23.47 -8.49 31.48
C ALA A 708 -23.12 -8.76 32.96
N PHE A 709 -21.85 -9.09 33.19
CA PHE A 709 -21.30 -9.39 34.49
C PHE A 709 -20.98 -8.13 35.28
N SER A 710 -20.56 -7.08 34.58
CA SER A 710 -20.32 -5.75 35.09
C SER A 710 -20.49 -4.71 33.98
N VAL A 711 -20.69 -3.44 34.35
CA VAL A 711 -20.85 -2.34 33.40
C VAL A 711 -20.02 -1.14 33.82
N LEU A 712 -19.43 -0.42 32.87
CA LEU A 712 -18.72 0.84 33.04
C LEU A 712 -19.51 1.91 32.25
N PRO A 713 -20.23 2.83 32.93
CA PRO A 713 -20.98 3.87 32.23
C PRO A 713 -20.11 4.82 31.40
N LEU A 714 -20.59 5.22 30.23
CA LEU A 714 -19.88 6.09 29.28
C LEU A 714 -20.08 7.59 29.57
N ALA A 715 -20.87 7.97 30.54
CA ALA A 715 -21.19 9.38 30.83
C ALA A 715 -19.96 10.29 30.98
N ALA A 716 -18.85 9.77 31.51
CA ALA A 716 -17.59 10.53 31.65
C ALA A 716 -16.92 10.83 30.31
N ALA A 717 -17.16 9.99 29.29
CA ALA A 717 -16.55 10.07 27.94
C ALA A 717 -17.47 10.71 26.89
N ALA A 718 -18.80 10.74 27.13
CA ALA A 718 -19.80 11.09 26.12
C ALA A 718 -19.69 12.53 25.56
N HIS A 719 -18.96 13.42 26.23
CA HIS A 719 -18.80 14.83 25.84
C HIS A 719 -17.33 15.26 25.78
N HIS A 720 -16.41 14.28 25.80
CA HIS A 720 -14.97 14.53 25.72
C HIS A 720 -14.43 14.20 24.33
N ASP A 721 -13.57 15.08 23.84
CA ASP A 721 -12.76 14.87 22.66
C ASP A 721 -11.53 14.02 23.04
N GLY A 722 -11.24 12.99 22.25
CA GLY A 722 -10.12 12.08 22.51
C GLY A 722 -10.40 10.98 23.53
N VAL A 723 -9.32 10.43 24.11
CA VAL A 723 -9.37 9.27 25.01
C VAL A 723 -9.76 9.68 26.43
N THR A 724 -10.73 8.98 27.01
CA THR A 724 -11.19 9.18 28.37
C THR A 724 -11.07 7.89 29.19
N VAL A 725 -10.48 7.97 30.39
CA VAL A 725 -10.41 6.86 31.34
C VAL A 725 -11.72 6.78 32.11
N LEU A 726 -12.41 5.66 32.02
CA LEU A 726 -13.65 5.40 32.75
C LEU A 726 -13.35 5.13 34.23
N PRO A 727 -14.30 5.41 35.15
CA PRO A 727 -14.16 5.05 36.56
C PRO A 727 -13.92 3.55 36.74
N ALA A 728 -12.94 3.18 37.55
CA ALA A 728 -12.63 1.80 37.87
C ALA A 728 -13.83 1.05 38.45
N GLN A 729 -14.06 -0.19 38.01
CA GLN A 729 -15.14 -1.03 38.48
C GLN A 729 -14.59 -2.33 39.06
N LYS A 730 -15.00 -2.67 40.28
CA LYS A 730 -14.63 -3.95 40.88
C LYS A 730 -15.49 -5.06 40.30
N LEU A 731 -14.84 -6.13 39.81
CA LEU A 731 -15.53 -7.32 39.31
C LEU A 731 -15.92 -8.23 40.49
N PRO A 732 -17.10 -8.88 40.49
CA PRO A 732 -17.42 -9.92 41.42
C PRO A 732 -16.42 -11.09 41.36
N PRO A 733 -16.05 -11.75 42.47
CA PRO A 733 -15.15 -12.90 42.44
C PRO A 733 -15.82 -14.13 41.82
N ILE A 734 -15.13 -14.77 40.89
CA ILE A 734 -15.47 -16.09 40.31
C ILE A 734 -14.22 -16.96 40.40
N ALA A 735 -14.40 -18.21 40.83
CA ALA A 735 -13.27 -19.15 40.94
C ALA A 735 -12.76 -19.57 39.57
N GLY A 736 -11.45 -19.40 39.34
CA GLY A 736 -10.78 -19.84 38.13
C GLY A 736 -10.35 -18.72 37.21
N ARG A 737 -9.87 -19.14 36.04
CA ARG A 737 -9.46 -18.24 34.94
C ARG A 737 -10.53 -18.25 33.88
N HIS A 738 -10.85 -17.06 33.36
CA HIS A 738 -11.96 -16.82 32.47
C HIS A 738 -11.55 -15.90 31.33
N ASP A 739 -12.24 -15.98 30.20
CA ASP A 739 -12.14 -15.00 29.15
C ASP A 739 -13.17 -13.89 29.39
N LEU A 740 -12.76 -12.63 29.25
CA LEU A 740 -13.66 -11.50 29.35
C LEU A 740 -13.95 -10.92 27.98
N CYS A 741 -15.24 -10.76 27.65
CA CYS A 741 -15.65 -10.01 26.48
C CYS A 741 -16.08 -8.60 26.92
N LEU A 742 -15.49 -7.60 26.26
CA LEU A 742 -15.75 -6.19 26.44
C LEU A 742 -16.57 -5.71 25.23
N ARG A 743 -17.81 -5.26 25.45
CA ARG A 743 -18.72 -4.84 24.38
C ARG A 743 -19.40 -3.54 24.73
N PHE A 744 -19.58 -2.64 23.75
CA PHE A 744 -20.37 -1.45 23.95
C PHE A 744 -21.85 -1.70 23.74
N ALA A 745 -22.66 -1.38 24.75
CA ALA A 745 -24.10 -1.15 24.64
C ALA A 745 -24.34 0.35 24.45
N ARG A 746 -25.05 0.76 23.39
CA ARG A 746 -25.12 2.17 22.98
C ARG A 746 -26.51 2.53 22.46
N PRO A 747 -27.01 3.77 22.70
CA PRO A 747 -28.35 4.21 22.24
C PRO A 747 -28.36 4.53 20.73
N SER A 748 -27.20 4.78 20.12
CA SER A 748 -27.06 5.13 18.70
C SER A 748 -25.73 4.63 18.13
N LEU A 749 -25.58 4.63 16.81
CA LEU A 749 -24.34 4.30 16.13
C LEU A 749 -23.30 5.42 16.21
N ASP A 750 -23.75 6.66 16.29
CA ASP A 750 -22.93 7.85 16.45
C ASP A 750 -23.10 8.39 17.87
N PRO A 751 -22.00 8.52 18.64
CA PRO A 751 -20.61 8.23 18.28
C PRO A 751 -20.29 6.73 18.18
N LEU A 752 -19.27 6.40 17.37
CA LEU A 752 -18.63 5.10 17.39
C LEU A 752 -17.72 5.02 18.62
N TRP A 753 -18.02 4.14 19.53
CA TRP A 753 -17.19 3.88 20.70
C TRP A 753 -16.05 2.92 20.35
N ALA A 754 -14.83 3.28 20.72
CA ALA A 754 -13.65 2.45 20.57
C ALA A 754 -12.90 2.31 21.91
N LEU A 755 -12.32 1.13 22.14
CA LEU A 755 -11.45 0.87 23.28
C LEU A 755 -10.02 1.30 22.91
N ASP A 756 -9.38 2.12 23.76
CA ASP A 756 -7.95 2.39 23.66
C ASP A 756 -7.17 1.28 24.37
N TRP A 757 -7.42 1.12 25.67
CA TRP A 757 -6.84 0.04 26.44
C TRP A 757 -7.77 -0.40 27.58
N VAL A 758 -7.51 -1.59 28.08
CA VAL A 758 -8.11 -2.10 29.31
C VAL A 758 -7.03 -2.67 30.22
N GLU A 759 -7.20 -2.45 31.51
CA GLU A 759 -6.35 -2.98 32.57
C GLU A 759 -7.22 -3.78 33.54
N ILE A 760 -6.76 -5.00 33.88
CA ILE A 760 -7.46 -5.88 34.82
C ILE A 760 -6.43 -6.33 35.86
N GLY A 761 -6.66 -5.96 37.11
CA GLY A 761 -5.73 -6.22 38.18
C GLY A 761 -6.29 -5.89 39.57
N ASP A 762 -5.49 -6.14 40.61
CA ASP A 762 -5.86 -5.91 42.01
C ASP A 762 -5.94 -4.41 42.39
#